data_0982d1b462f20500f94747a3403efee4
#
_entry.id   0982d1b462f20500f94747a3403efee4
#
_cell.length_a   1.000
_cell.length_b   1.000
_cell.length_c   1.000
_cell.angle_alpha   90.00
_cell.angle_beta   90.00
_cell.angle_gamma   90.00
#
_symmetry.space_group_name_H-M   'P 1'
#
loop_
_entity.id
_entity.type
_entity.pdbx_description
1 polymer ?
#
loop_
_entity_poly.entity_id
_entity_poly.type
_entity_poly.pdbx_seq_one_letter_code
_entity_poly.pdbx_strand_id
1 'polypeptide(L)'
;MSRLLPFSLLFALGCPGDDAKEDSGPVDSGGDDAFVVEQNDADADGILDIHEGEDDADGDGTPNFEDTDSDGDGLNDKKEAGDDDVATLPVDSDGDGVADYLDEDSDNNCVKDGKESNDSYSTDTDGDGSPDHVDSDNDGDGIPDLEEIGACEKPDTDGDGTPDYMDQDSDGDGIGDSFEGGTTEFNDEPRDSDGDGIDDYLDSDSDNDGISDGDEGGTGGNLAQEPRDTDGDGKYDFQDTDADGDALSDADELLMGTDPYDDDTDGDGYSDGGEYTAGTDPLDASSVIDGIYVEVQERTTVEEEFEFELSIQRGDVGFIIDTTCSMGGTITAIASEFNTLVGELESVLPDAAYAVTGHDDYAYGSFGSPGSDKPYYMRQQITTDTSLVQTGFASLSTHSGADGPESGTEAIYQAASGAGYDQDCDGSYDTSTDVMPFIASATDPFGGGGGEHYDSSTPDGGVLGGMGFREYSLPVVVLAGDNYLRDSESSNGMYNGTPGGCPIDAGMSDAETAFLDLGAYFVGVSVNGTTGYPQMYDFAEAIGSYADLDGDGVAAEPVVETWSGSNAEFRETLVNAITQLVAGVRFERVDLSVDGDTYGFVQSIEPEYYEGLGADDEGMILTFTLTFRGVVAALTEDQLYVLSLNVLGDQSILLDTLDIVIVVPGQEY
;
A
#
# COMPACT_ATOMS: atom_id res chain seq x y z
N MET A 1 0.62 12.79 33.24
CA MET A 1 0.90 12.78 34.69
C MET A 1 1.90 11.70 34.97
N SER A 2 3.09 12.18 35.33
CA SER A 2 4.05 11.67 36.34
C SER A 2 4.68 10.31 36.05
N ARG A 3 5.93 10.11 36.03
CA ARG A 3 7.27 10.70 36.32
C ARG A 3 8.27 9.63 35.96
N LEU A 4 9.23 9.81 35.12
CA LEU A 4 10.63 10.21 35.38
C LEU A 4 11.28 9.62 36.66
N LEU A 5 12.37 8.84 36.49
CA LEU A 5 13.72 9.27 36.79
C LEU A 5 14.76 8.17 36.49
N PRO A 6 16.01 8.56 36.11
CA PRO A 6 17.09 7.68 35.72
C PRO A 6 18.07 7.39 36.86
N PHE A 7 18.89 6.36 36.73
CA PHE A 7 20.08 6.21 37.57
C PHE A 7 21.34 6.07 36.71
N SER A 8 22.04 7.17 36.62
CA SER A 8 23.47 7.20 36.31
C SER A 8 24.24 6.87 37.57
N LEU A 9 25.26 6.05 37.51
CA LEU A 9 26.38 6.18 38.44
C LEU A 9 27.72 6.00 37.74
N LEU A 10 28.37 7.09 37.65
CA LEU A 10 29.74 7.33 37.28
C LEU A 10 30.64 7.10 38.49
N PHE A 11 31.75 6.37 38.36
CA PHE A 11 32.92 6.67 39.17
C PHE A 11 34.20 6.46 38.37
N ALA A 12 34.94 7.52 38.32
CA ALA A 12 36.26 7.63 37.74
C ALA A 12 37.27 7.95 38.85
N LEU A 13 38.50 7.59 38.56
CA LEU A 13 39.75 8.24 38.96
C LEU A 13 40.38 7.93 40.32
N GLY A 14 41.61 7.49 40.22
CA GLY A 14 42.68 8.14 40.94
C GLY A 14 43.91 7.29 41.27
N CYS A 15 44.94 7.35 40.44
CA CYS A 15 46.32 7.29 40.97
C CYS A 15 46.73 8.65 41.54
N PRO A 16 47.63 8.75 42.47
CA PRO A 16 49.07 8.72 42.26
C PRO A 16 49.85 8.10 43.39
N GLY A 17 51.03 7.49 43.24
CA GLY A 17 52.30 8.13 42.99
C GLY A 17 53.16 8.25 44.26
N ASP A 18 54.42 7.74 44.15
CA ASP A 18 55.62 8.13 44.89
C ASP A 18 55.77 7.65 46.37
N ASP A 19 56.78 6.99 46.78
CA ASP A 19 58.18 7.36 46.78
C ASP A 19 59.07 6.26 47.38
N ALA A 20 60.26 6.16 46.83
CA ALA A 20 61.37 5.35 47.30
C ALA A 20 61.82 5.63 48.73
N LYS A 21 62.25 4.59 49.41
CA LYS A 21 63.41 4.67 50.29
C LYS A 21 64.16 3.34 50.33
N GLU A 22 65.42 3.45 49.85
CA GLU A 22 66.46 2.48 50.14
C GLU A 22 66.68 2.34 51.64
N ASP A 23 66.83 1.12 52.06
CA ASP A 23 67.67 0.84 53.24
C ASP A 23 68.51 -0.42 53.00
N SER A 24 69.82 -0.18 53.12
CA SER A 24 70.90 -1.11 52.87
C SER A 24 71.32 -1.84 54.14
N GLY A 25 71.39 -3.18 54.00
CA GLY A 25 72.24 -3.99 54.85
C GLY A 25 71.68 -5.33 55.25
N PRO A 26 72.49 -6.32 55.55
CA PRO A 26 73.67 -6.77 54.83
C PRO A 26 73.48 -8.23 54.30
N VAL A 27 74.30 -8.53 53.31
CA VAL A 27 74.46 -9.90 52.70
C VAL A 27 74.76 -10.92 53.78
N ASP A 28 73.88 -11.91 53.85
CA ASP A 28 74.25 -13.22 54.38
C ASP A 28 74.33 -14.22 53.23
N SER A 29 75.52 -14.77 53.07
CA SER A 29 75.83 -15.80 52.11
C SER A 29 75.45 -17.18 52.71
N GLY A 30 74.38 -17.72 52.26
CA GLY A 30 73.97 -19.05 52.70
C GLY A 30 73.08 -19.72 51.69
N GLY A 31 73.65 -20.62 50.92
CA GLY A 31 73.01 -21.77 50.33
C GLY A 31 71.93 -21.52 49.23
N ASP A 32 72.30 -21.63 48.00
CA ASP A 32 71.39 -22.11 46.95
C ASP A 32 70.94 -23.53 47.34
N ASP A 33 69.89 -23.61 48.14
CA ASP A 33 69.01 -24.75 48.03
C ASP A 33 68.04 -24.40 46.89
N ALA A 34 68.45 -24.64 45.67
CA ALA A 34 67.55 -24.94 44.57
C ALA A 34 66.70 -26.11 45.11
N PHE A 35 65.44 -25.85 45.38
CA PHE A 35 64.41 -26.89 45.52
C PHE A 35 64.48 -27.65 44.18
N VAL A 36 65.26 -28.72 44.13
CA VAL A 36 65.18 -29.71 43.06
C VAL A 36 63.85 -30.37 43.30
N VAL A 37 62.80 -29.94 42.62
CA VAL A 37 61.64 -30.77 42.42
C VAL A 37 62.19 -32.01 41.81
N GLU A 38 62.19 -33.14 42.51
CA GLU A 38 62.46 -34.45 41.89
C GLU A 38 61.41 -34.61 40.80
N GLN A 39 61.80 -34.59 39.55
CA GLN A 39 61.01 -34.90 38.39
C GLN A 39 60.76 -36.38 38.38
N ASN A 40 59.86 -36.84 39.23
CA ASN A 40 59.43 -38.24 39.30
C ASN A 40 58.15 -38.34 38.47
N ASP A 41 58.06 -39.26 37.59
CA ASP A 41 56.97 -39.68 36.74
C ASP A 41 57.02 -41.22 36.79
N ALA A 42 56.20 -41.82 37.64
CA ALA A 42 56.38 -43.21 38.11
C ALA A 42 55.84 -44.25 37.10
N ASP A 43 54.78 -43.90 36.36
CA ASP A 43 54.15 -44.73 35.34
C ASP A 43 54.58 -44.34 33.91
N ALA A 44 55.22 -43.16 33.76
CA ALA A 44 55.79 -42.66 32.54
C ALA A 44 54.71 -42.16 31.52
N ASP A 45 53.68 -41.53 32.01
CA ASP A 45 52.63 -40.99 31.20
C ASP A 45 52.87 -39.56 30.73
N GLY A 46 53.75 -38.80 31.38
CA GLY A 46 54.15 -37.44 31.03
C GLY A 46 53.66 -36.42 32.07
N ILE A 47 52.98 -36.83 33.12
CA ILE A 47 52.58 -36.00 34.23
C ILE A 47 53.53 -36.28 35.42
N LEU A 48 53.82 -35.31 36.26
CA LEU A 48 54.67 -35.51 37.42
C LEU A 48 53.86 -36.04 38.62
N ASP A 49 54.41 -37.02 39.37
CA ASP A 49 53.81 -37.55 40.61
C ASP A 49 53.34 -36.46 41.58
N ILE A 50 53.95 -35.24 41.53
CA ILE A 50 53.58 -34.13 42.40
C ILE A 50 52.30 -33.44 41.92
N HIS A 51 51.90 -33.56 40.67
CA HIS A 51 50.67 -33.03 40.11
C HIS A 51 49.53 -34.06 40.32
N GLU A 52 49.83 -35.35 40.20
CA GLU A 52 48.84 -36.43 40.30
C GLU A 52 48.46 -36.75 41.75
N GLY A 53 49.40 -36.75 42.65
CA GLY A 53 49.15 -36.99 44.07
C GLY A 53 48.97 -38.48 44.45
N GLU A 54 48.66 -38.74 45.76
CA GLU A 54 48.45 -40.09 46.32
C GLU A 54 46.94 -40.50 46.33
N ASP A 55 46.08 -39.72 45.67
CA ASP A 55 44.66 -40.03 45.58
C ASP A 55 44.42 -41.15 44.53
N ASP A 56 43.25 -41.79 44.53
CA ASP A 56 42.80 -42.88 43.68
C ASP A 56 41.45 -42.45 43.13
N ALA A 57 41.43 -41.80 41.99
CA ALA A 57 40.28 -41.05 41.50
C ALA A 57 39.18 -41.98 40.95
N ASP A 58 39.55 -43.07 40.25
CA ASP A 58 38.58 -44.05 39.75
C ASP A 58 38.19 -45.14 40.80
N GLY A 59 38.96 -45.23 41.86
CA GLY A 59 38.71 -46.19 42.97
C GLY A 59 39.09 -47.64 42.67
N ASP A 60 39.99 -47.90 41.70
CA ASP A 60 40.41 -49.24 41.31
C ASP A 60 41.44 -49.83 42.28
N GLY A 61 42.13 -49.00 43.02
CA GLY A 61 43.09 -49.34 44.07
C GLY A 61 44.54 -49.04 43.68
N THR A 62 44.77 -48.40 42.55
CA THR A 62 46.01 -47.80 42.10
C THR A 62 45.97 -46.31 42.42
N PRO A 63 46.95 -45.68 43.07
CA PRO A 63 46.95 -44.22 43.21
C PRO A 63 47.33 -43.54 41.92
N ASN A 64 46.79 -42.34 41.62
CA ASN A 64 46.93 -41.66 40.38
C ASN A 64 48.37 -41.61 39.85
N PHE A 65 49.39 -41.35 40.68
CA PHE A 65 50.79 -41.30 40.29
C PHE A 65 51.42 -42.66 39.88
N GLU A 66 50.74 -43.79 40.01
CA GLU A 66 51.10 -45.15 39.55
C GLU A 66 50.09 -45.72 38.56
N ASP A 67 49.02 -44.90 38.22
CA ASP A 67 47.99 -45.28 37.32
C ASP A 67 48.21 -44.57 35.95
N THR A 68 47.87 -45.20 34.89
CA THR A 68 47.97 -44.63 33.53
C THR A 68 46.62 -44.30 32.89
N ASP A 69 45.55 -44.40 33.68
CA ASP A 69 44.15 -44.10 33.35
C ASP A 69 43.46 -43.74 34.67
N SER A 70 43.82 -42.53 35.20
CA SER A 70 43.57 -42.16 36.58
C SER A 70 42.09 -41.93 36.92
N ASP A 71 41.27 -41.57 35.96
CA ASP A 71 39.82 -41.41 36.15
C ASP A 71 39.01 -42.65 35.69
N GLY A 72 39.67 -43.59 34.98
CA GLY A 72 39.11 -44.89 34.61
C GLY A 72 38.08 -44.78 33.47
N ASP A 73 38.13 -43.79 32.67
CA ASP A 73 37.22 -43.56 31.57
C ASP A 73 37.55 -44.40 30.32
N GLY A 74 38.84 -44.79 30.14
CA GLY A 74 39.39 -45.63 29.09
C GLY A 74 40.33 -44.89 28.13
N LEU A 75 40.55 -43.60 28.28
CA LEU A 75 41.65 -42.87 27.66
C LEU A 75 42.82 -42.83 28.66
N ASN A 76 44.04 -42.73 28.20
CA ASN A 76 45.22 -42.73 29.06
C ASN A 76 45.62 -41.30 29.43
N ASP A 77 46.04 -41.07 30.67
CA ASP A 77 46.55 -39.80 31.20
C ASP A 77 47.60 -39.16 30.28
N LYS A 78 48.42 -39.96 29.65
CA LYS A 78 49.39 -39.48 28.65
C LYS A 78 48.80 -38.71 27.48
N LYS A 79 47.57 -38.97 27.12
CA LYS A 79 46.89 -38.26 26.02
C LYS A 79 46.18 -37.03 26.52
N GLU A 80 45.77 -37.08 27.72
CA GLU A 80 45.05 -35.99 28.45
C GLU A 80 46.04 -34.98 29.08
N ALA A 81 47.30 -35.35 29.16
CA ALA A 81 48.35 -34.43 29.68
C ALA A 81 48.51 -33.14 28.87
N GLY A 82 48.00 -33.05 27.69
CA GLY A 82 48.06 -31.89 26.78
C GLY A 82 49.34 -31.78 25.95
N ASP A 83 50.52 -32.20 26.51
CA ASP A 83 51.79 -32.23 25.77
C ASP A 83 52.78 -33.27 26.34
N ASP A 84 53.92 -33.44 25.69
CA ASP A 84 54.97 -34.39 26.13
C ASP A 84 55.98 -33.76 27.14
N ASP A 85 55.78 -32.53 27.60
CA ASP A 85 56.71 -31.83 28.50
C ASP A 85 56.26 -31.97 29.96
N VAL A 86 56.76 -32.93 30.68
CA VAL A 86 56.52 -33.16 32.11
C VAL A 86 56.66 -31.94 33.05
N ALA A 87 57.14 -30.82 32.51
CA ALA A 87 57.26 -29.55 33.26
C ALA A 87 56.06 -28.63 33.08
N THR A 88 55.17 -28.89 32.15
CA THR A 88 53.90 -28.20 32.00
C THR A 88 52.90 -28.68 33.07
N LEU A 89 51.93 -27.87 33.39
CA LEU A 89 50.81 -28.26 34.25
C LEU A 89 49.83 -29.05 33.39
N PRO A 90 49.20 -30.08 33.92
CA PRO A 90 48.12 -30.75 33.25
C PRO A 90 47.05 -29.77 32.74
N VAL A 91 46.45 -30.05 31.60
CA VAL A 91 45.40 -29.23 31.01
C VAL A 91 44.09 -29.40 31.79
N ASP A 92 43.23 -28.43 31.71
CA ASP A 92 41.87 -28.36 32.24
C ASP A 92 41.10 -27.67 31.09
N SER A 93 40.54 -28.49 30.22
CA SER A 93 40.03 -28.03 28.92
C SER A 93 38.73 -27.26 29.01
N ASP A 94 37.81 -27.67 29.88
CA ASP A 94 36.53 -27.00 30.11
C ASP A 94 36.63 -25.88 31.18
N GLY A 95 37.72 -25.84 31.95
CA GLY A 95 37.98 -24.82 32.97
C GLY A 95 37.21 -24.97 34.25
N ASP A 96 36.73 -26.15 34.58
CA ASP A 96 35.95 -26.44 35.78
C ASP A 96 36.80 -26.59 37.03
N GLY A 97 38.11 -26.82 36.84
CA GLY A 97 39.12 -26.93 37.92
C GLY A 97 39.53 -28.36 38.22
N VAL A 98 39.06 -29.35 37.46
CA VAL A 98 39.57 -30.71 37.37
C VAL A 98 40.51 -30.75 36.17
N ALA A 99 41.61 -31.46 36.18
CA ALA A 99 42.47 -31.61 35.05
C ALA A 99 42.00 -32.80 34.19
N ASP A 100 42.15 -32.71 32.89
CA ASP A 100 41.61 -33.65 31.90
C ASP A 100 41.89 -35.13 32.28
N TYR A 101 43.09 -35.49 32.74
CA TYR A 101 43.46 -36.82 33.16
C TYR A 101 42.75 -37.33 34.44
N LEU A 102 41.94 -36.47 35.09
CA LEU A 102 41.11 -36.76 36.29
C LEU A 102 39.62 -36.54 36.01
N ASP A 103 39.31 -36.15 34.80
CA ASP A 103 37.96 -35.83 34.35
C ASP A 103 37.48 -36.87 33.34
N GLU A 104 36.40 -37.55 33.63
CA GLU A 104 35.84 -38.55 32.73
C GLU A 104 35.21 -37.96 31.47
N ASP A 105 35.10 -36.62 31.35
CA ASP A 105 34.38 -35.87 30.29
C ASP A 105 35.00 -34.47 30.20
N SER A 106 36.20 -34.39 29.58
CA SER A 106 37.10 -33.21 29.61
C SER A 106 36.59 -31.93 28.95
N ASP A 107 35.61 -32.02 28.08
CA ASP A 107 34.95 -30.87 27.44
C ASP A 107 33.54 -30.63 27.95
N ASN A 108 33.02 -31.53 28.83
CA ASN A 108 31.71 -31.45 29.43
C ASN A 108 30.53 -31.60 28.46
N ASN A 109 30.71 -32.35 27.36
CA ASN A 109 29.67 -32.57 26.34
C ASN A 109 28.74 -33.75 26.64
N CYS A 110 28.88 -34.41 27.78
CA CYS A 110 28.19 -35.66 28.18
C CYS A 110 28.69 -36.95 27.55
N VAL A 111 29.77 -36.94 26.80
CA VAL A 111 30.44 -38.11 26.28
C VAL A 111 31.73 -38.32 27.05
N LYS A 112 32.01 -39.53 27.51
CA LYS A 112 33.26 -39.79 28.20
C LYS A 112 34.39 -39.83 27.17
N ASP A 113 35.57 -39.29 27.51
CA ASP A 113 36.75 -39.16 26.67
C ASP A 113 37.17 -40.48 26.03
N GLY A 114 37.13 -41.57 26.77
CA GLY A 114 37.39 -42.91 26.24
C GLY A 114 36.33 -43.44 25.27
N LYS A 115 35.20 -42.72 25.08
CA LYS A 115 34.18 -43.05 24.07
C LYS A 115 34.36 -42.24 22.79
N GLU A 116 34.92 -41.07 22.89
CA GLU A 116 35.26 -40.21 21.78
C GLU A 116 36.59 -40.61 21.16
N SER A 117 37.49 -41.11 21.99
CA SER A 117 38.75 -41.69 21.53
C SER A 117 38.56 -43.15 21.19
N ASN A 118 39.07 -43.60 20.07
CA ASN A 118 38.96 -44.98 19.60
C ASN A 118 40.12 -45.81 20.12
N ASP A 119 40.08 -46.29 21.40
CA ASP A 119 41.00 -47.21 22.12
C ASP A 119 42.53 -47.05 21.91
N SER A 120 42.95 -46.30 20.84
CA SER A 120 44.36 -46.20 20.48
C SER A 120 44.78 -44.88 19.84
N TYR A 121 43.86 -44.05 19.42
CA TYR A 121 44.11 -42.73 18.81
C TYR A 121 43.06 -41.77 19.27
N SER A 122 43.46 -40.55 19.64
CA SER A 122 42.53 -39.42 19.67
C SER A 122 41.93 -39.30 18.26
N THR A 123 40.62 -39.28 18.15
CA THR A 123 39.92 -38.85 16.95
C THR A 123 40.03 -37.34 16.89
N ASP A 124 39.87 -36.75 15.74
CA ASP A 124 39.90 -35.33 15.43
C ASP A 124 38.99 -35.26 14.18
N THR A 125 37.70 -35.15 14.43
CA THR A 125 36.66 -35.42 13.44
C THR A 125 36.64 -34.34 12.38
N ASP A 126 36.74 -33.08 12.77
CA ASP A 126 36.75 -31.93 11.87
C ASP A 126 38.16 -31.65 11.29
N GLY A 127 39.24 -32.14 11.97
CA GLY A 127 40.62 -31.96 11.55
C GLY A 127 41.24 -30.63 11.87
N ASP A 128 40.72 -29.91 12.85
CA ASP A 128 41.18 -28.57 13.27
C ASP A 128 42.48 -28.68 14.12
N GLY A 129 42.71 -29.80 14.76
CA GLY A 129 43.86 -30.13 15.59
C GLY A 129 43.58 -30.26 17.07
N SER A 130 42.36 -30.06 17.51
CA SER A 130 41.84 -30.45 18.80
C SER A 130 41.33 -31.88 18.71
N PRO A 131 41.65 -32.79 19.61
CA PRO A 131 41.01 -34.10 19.64
C PRO A 131 39.58 -34.02 20.19
N ASP A 132 38.68 -34.89 19.70
CA ASP A 132 37.25 -34.90 20.04
C ASP A 132 36.98 -34.82 21.56
N HIS A 133 37.76 -35.50 22.39
CA HIS A 133 37.58 -35.54 23.86
C HIS A 133 37.88 -34.20 24.60
N VAL A 134 38.41 -33.23 23.93
CA VAL A 134 38.69 -31.86 24.45
C VAL A 134 38.15 -30.78 23.51
N ASP A 135 37.35 -31.18 22.54
CA ASP A 135 36.71 -30.30 21.60
C ASP A 135 35.22 -30.24 21.89
N SER A 136 34.68 -29.11 22.04
CA SER A 136 33.26 -28.88 22.32
C SER A 136 32.41 -28.71 21.07
N ASP A 137 33.02 -28.97 19.87
CA ASP A 137 32.41 -28.85 18.55
C ASP A 137 33.10 -29.85 17.62
N ASN A 138 32.75 -31.13 17.78
CA ASN A 138 33.51 -32.27 17.25
C ASN A 138 33.53 -32.35 15.74
N ASP A 139 32.51 -31.90 15.03
CA ASP A 139 32.46 -31.93 13.57
C ASP A 139 32.76 -30.56 12.93
N GLY A 140 32.90 -29.52 13.77
CA GLY A 140 33.36 -28.21 13.37
C GLY A 140 32.34 -27.40 12.57
N ASP A 141 31.06 -27.60 12.81
CA ASP A 141 30.01 -26.93 12.10
C ASP A 141 29.56 -25.61 12.78
N GLY A 142 29.94 -25.44 14.07
CA GLY A 142 29.69 -24.25 14.87
C GLY A 142 28.55 -24.40 15.87
N ILE A 143 27.87 -25.52 15.90
CA ILE A 143 26.91 -25.89 16.95
C ILE A 143 27.67 -26.67 18.03
N PRO A 144 27.53 -26.36 19.32
CA PRO A 144 28.22 -27.09 20.36
C PRO A 144 27.67 -28.50 20.54
N ASP A 145 28.55 -29.52 20.71
CA ASP A 145 28.16 -30.90 21.01
C ASP A 145 27.07 -31.01 22.08
N LEU A 146 27.15 -30.18 23.11
CA LEU A 146 26.19 -30.20 24.22
C LEU A 146 24.76 -29.85 23.79
N GLU A 147 24.58 -28.98 22.79
CA GLU A 147 23.29 -28.66 22.20
C GLU A 147 22.78 -29.85 21.39
N GLU A 148 23.61 -30.45 20.55
CA GLU A 148 23.27 -31.57 19.70
C GLU A 148 23.03 -32.88 20.45
N ILE A 149 23.78 -33.12 21.53
CA ILE A 149 23.57 -34.26 22.41
C ILE A 149 22.31 -34.11 23.26
N GLY A 150 21.86 -32.87 23.49
CA GLY A 150 20.67 -32.53 24.25
C GLY A 150 20.73 -33.10 25.66
N ALA A 151 19.80 -33.98 26.06
CA ALA A 151 19.73 -34.55 27.39
C ALA A 151 20.71 -35.72 27.61
N CYS A 152 21.89 -35.72 27.02
CA CYS A 152 22.88 -36.79 27.02
C CYS A 152 22.38 -38.11 26.36
N GLU A 153 21.53 -38.01 25.35
CA GLU A 153 20.93 -39.15 24.64
C GLU A 153 21.64 -39.54 23.31
N LYS A 154 22.46 -38.64 22.77
CA LYS A 154 23.18 -38.83 21.48
C LYS A 154 22.22 -39.20 20.36
N PRO A 155 21.43 -38.25 19.88
CA PRO A 155 20.56 -38.50 18.75
C PRO A 155 21.34 -38.86 17.48
N ASP A 156 20.64 -39.42 16.51
CA ASP A 156 21.09 -39.78 15.14
C ASP A 156 19.81 -39.51 14.32
N THR A 157 19.64 -38.23 13.97
CA THR A 157 18.34 -37.69 13.52
C THR A 157 17.97 -38.26 12.14
N ASP A 158 18.89 -38.34 11.21
CA ASP A 158 18.67 -38.96 9.87
C ASP A 158 18.72 -40.49 9.89
N GLY A 159 19.32 -41.09 10.92
CA GLY A 159 19.43 -42.54 11.11
C GLY A 159 20.51 -43.19 10.25
N ASP A 160 21.53 -42.49 9.80
CA ASP A 160 22.62 -42.99 8.98
C ASP A 160 23.67 -43.75 9.80
N GLY A 161 23.75 -43.51 11.10
CA GLY A 161 24.62 -44.18 12.09
C GLY A 161 25.75 -43.30 12.60
N THR A 162 25.84 -42.03 12.19
CA THR A 162 26.63 -40.96 12.78
C THR A 162 25.73 -40.24 13.80
N PRO A 163 26.12 -39.98 15.04
CA PRO A 163 25.35 -39.12 15.93
C PRO A 163 25.49 -37.68 15.54
N ASP A 164 24.44 -36.86 15.81
CA ASP A 164 24.35 -35.47 15.39
C ASP A 164 25.60 -34.65 15.75
N TYR A 165 26.15 -34.77 16.97
CA TYR A 165 27.36 -34.07 17.43
C TYR A 165 28.67 -34.45 16.67
N MET A 166 28.59 -35.32 15.70
CA MET A 166 29.72 -35.79 14.83
C MET A 166 29.32 -35.73 13.36
N ASP A 167 28.17 -35.19 13.01
CA ASP A 167 27.60 -35.14 11.68
C ASP A 167 27.38 -33.70 11.26
N GLN A 168 27.86 -33.25 10.15
CA GLN A 168 27.70 -31.92 9.58
C GLN A 168 26.40 -31.75 8.77
N ASP A 169 25.50 -32.75 8.82
CA ASP A 169 24.24 -32.81 8.05
C ASP A 169 23.28 -33.71 8.85
N SER A 170 22.93 -33.24 10.05
CA SER A 170 22.25 -34.03 11.10
C SER A 170 20.89 -34.58 10.71
N ASP A 171 20.12 -33.86 9.89
CA ASP A 171 18.82 -34.31 9.38
C ASP A 171 18.93 -35.04 8.01
N GLY A 172 20.08 -34.92 7.35
CA GLY A 172 20.40 -35.66 6.13
C GLY A 172 19.76 -35.12 4.85
N ASP A 173 19.41 -33.87 4.84
CA ASP A 173 18.74 -33.22 3.70
C ASP A 173 19.69 -32.70 2.63
N GLY A 174 20.99 -32.50 2.97
CA GLY A 174 22.08 -32.09 2.10
C GLY A 174 22.44 -30.62 2.16
N ILE A 175 21.92 -29.89 3.14
CA ILE A 175 22.44 -28.61 3.63
C ILE A 175 23.37 -28.92 4.81
N GLY A 176 24.22 -28.08 5.20
CA GLY A 176 25.10 -28.31 6.34
C GLY A 176 24.66 -27.54 7.54
N ASP A 177 24.68 -28.16 8.74
CA ASP A 177 24.24 -27.62 10.02
C ASP A 177 24.82 -26.22 10.29
N SER A 178 26.04 -25.97 9.82
CA SER A 178 26.69 -24.65 9.88
C SER A 178 25.90 -23.50 9.18
N PHE A 179 25.03 -23.82 8.24
CA PHE A 179 24.15 -22.84 7.59
C PHE A 179 22.77 -22.76 8.28
N GLU A 180 22.31 -23.89 8.79
CA GLU A 180 21.00 -24.06 9.40
C GLU A 180 20.98 -23.54 10.85
N GLY A 181 22.02 -23.81 11.61
CA GLY A 181 22.13 -23.36 12.99
C GLY A 181 22.08 -21.84 13.20
N GLY A 182 22.36 -21.08 12.14
CA GLY A 182 22.13 -19.62 12.08
C GLY A 182 22.94 -18.77 13.07
N THR A 183 23.83 -19.38 13.87
CA THR A 183 24.57 -18.70 14.92
C THR A 183 25.89 -18.14 14.39
N THR A 184 26.24 -16.94 14.81
CA THR A 184 27.56 -16.33 14.51
C THR A 184 28.49 -16.36 15.72
N GLU A 185 27.99 -16.72 16.87
CA GLU A 185 28.72 -16.77 18.15
C GLU A 185 28.47 -18.15 18.79
N PHE A 186 29.48 -18.92 18.96
CA PHE A 186 29.48 -20.19 19.68
C PHE A 186 28.79 -20.03 21.05
N ASN A 187 27.75 -20.77 21.32
CA ASN A 187 26.81 -20.72 22.47
C ASN A 187 25.57 -19.80 22.30
N ASP A 188 25.24 -19.32 21.12
CA ASP A 188 23.88 -18.83 20.87
C ASP A 188 22.96 -20.05 20.64
N GLU A 189 21.68 -19.95 20.95
CA GLU A 189 20.72 -21.01 20.66
C GLU A 189 20.59 -21.18 19.15
N PRO A 190 20.55 -22.41 18.60
CA PRO A 190 20.31 -22.65 17.18
C PRO A 190 19.01 -22.04 16.70
N ARG A 191 18.88 -21.86 15.41
CA ARG A 191 17.69 -21.28 14.79
C ARG A 191 16.54 -22.30 14.79
N ASP A 192 15.32 -21.81 14.97
CA ASP A 192 14.03 -22.51 14.83
C ASP A 192 13.16 -21.54 14.00
N SER A 193 13.15 -21.75 12.68
CA SER A 193 12.60 -20.78 11.73
C SER A 193 11.07 -20.70 11.77
N ASP A 194 10.38 -21.82 11.93
CA ASP A 194 8.92 -21.87 12.01
C ASP A 194 8.36 -21.78 13.46
N GLY A 195 9.24 -21.90 14.47
CA GLY A 195 8.86 -21.78 15.88
C GLY A 195 8.16 -23.01 16.45
N ASP A 196 8.31 -24.20 15.85
CA ASP A 196 7.63 -25.42 16.30
C ASP A 196 8.37 -26.14 17.44
N GLY A 197 9.64 -25.78 17.67
CA GLY A 197 10.52 -26.27 18.73
C GLY A 197 11.44 -27.40 18.28
N ILE A 198 11.64 -27.58 16.97
CA ILE A 198 12.71 -28.33 16.33
C ILE A 198 13.65 -27.27 15.73
N ASP A 199 14.93 -27.37 15.97
CA ASP A 199 15.91 -26.45 15.41
C ASP A 199 16.16 -26.79 13.92
N ASP A 200 16.42 -25.80 13.06
CA ASP A 200 16.52 -25.96 11.61
C ASP A 200 17.46 -27.12 11.20
N TYR A 201 18.62 -27.27 11.86
CA TYR A 201 19.58 -28.34 11.56
C TYR A 201 19.08 -29.78 11.88
N LEU A 202 17.90 -29.89 12.49
CA LEU A 202 17.22 -31.16 12.82
C LEU A 202 15.88 -31.31 12.09
N ASP A 203 15.48 -30.30 11.31
CA ASP A 203 14.19 -30.23 10.63
C ASP A 203 14.41 -30.14 9.12
N SER A 204 13.93 -31.07 8.37
CA SER A 204 14.06 -31.11 6.90
C SER A 204 13.00 -30.29 6.12
N ASP A 205 12.24 -29.42 6.82
CA ASP A 205 11.24 -28.49 6.28
C ASP A 205 11.16 -27.31 7.28
N SER A 206 12.28 -26.56 7.39
CA SER A 206 12.58 -25.60 8.47
C SER A 206 11.59 -24.46 8.58
N ASP A 207 10.96 -24.02 7.50
CA ASP A 207 9.94 -22.96 7.52
C ASP A 207 8.50 -23.49 7.45
N ASN A 208 8.34 -24.83 7.31
CA ASN A 208 7.07 -25.56 7.33
C ASN A 208 6.09 -25.15 6.21
N ASP A 209 6.59 -24.75 5.05
CA ASP A 209 5.78 -24.37 3.90
C ASP A 209 5.36 -25.56 3.02
N GLY A 210 6.04 -26.72 3.20
CA GLY A 210 5.78 -28.00 2.53
C GLY A 210 6.70 -28.30 1.35
N ILE A 211 7.71 -27.49 1.12
CA ILE A 211 8.90 -27.81 0.31
C ILE A 211 9.98 -28.30 1.31
N SER A 212 10.88 -29.15 0.91
CA SER A 212 11.94 -29.60 1.81
C SER A 212 13.20 -28.75 1.62
N ASP A 213 13.93 -28.50 2.70
CA ASP A 213 15.16 -27.71 2.70
C ASP A 213 16.16 -28.13 1.66
N GLY A 214 16.34 -29.44 1.48
CA GLY A 214 17.22 -29.98 0.43
C GLY A 214 16.79 -29.69 -1.02
N ASP A 215 15.49 -29.50 -1.27
CA ASP A 215 14.97 -29.05 -2.57
C ASP A 215 15.16 -27.53 -2.72
N GLU A 216 15.06 -26.76 -1.64
CA GLU A 216 15.19 -25.30 -1.62
C GLU A 216 16.62 -24.80 -1.57
N GLY A 217 17.46 -25.38 -0.74
CA GLY A 217 18.84 -24.92 -0.53
C GLY A 217 19.72 -24.93 -1.77
N GLY A 218 19.36 -25.72 -2.78
CA GLY A 218 20.07 -25.75 -4.07
C GLY A 218 21.52 -26.21 -4.01
N THR A 219 21.98 -26.75 -2.89
CA THR A 219 23.38 -27.21 -2.64
C THR A 219 23.74 -28.48 -3.39
N GLY A 220 22.72 -29.28 -3.69
CA GLY A 220 22.91 -30.61 -4.32
C GLY A 220 23.70 -31.60 -3.46
N GLY A 221 23.64 -31.45 -2.13
CA GLY A 221 24.34 -32.24 -1.14
C GLY A 221 25.83 -31.88 -0.98
N ASN A 222 26.19 -30.65 -1.23
CA ASN A 222 27.50 -30.10 -0.95
C ASN A 222 27.47 -29.21 0.28
N LEU A 223 27.72 -29.76 1.45
CA LEU A 223 27.61 -29.12 2.76
C LEU A 223 28.45 -27.85 2.94
N ALA A 224 29.44 -27.61 2.11
CA ALA A 224 30.26 -26.41 2.12
C ALA A 224 29.78 -25.34 1.10
N GLN A 225 28.70 -25.60 0.41
CA GLN A 225 28.10 -24.66 -0.52
C GLN A 225 27.04 -23.81 0.21
N GLU A 226 27.19 -22.52 0.13
CA GLU A 226 26.18 -21.57 0.62
C GLU A 226 24.83 -21.88 -0.02
N PRO A 227 23.78 -22.07 0.77
CA PRO A 227 22.43 -22.28 0.27
C PRO A 227 21.92 -21.10 -0.56
N ARG A 228 20.82 -21.31 -1.26
CA ARG A 228 20.21 -20.31 -2.11
C ARG A 228 19.51 -19.23 -1.25
N ASP A 229 19.58 -18.00 -1.70
CA ASP A 229 18.89 -16.80 -1.20
C ASP A 229 18.39 -16.11 -2.47
N THR A 230 17.13 -16.38 -2.85
CA THR A 230 16.60 -16.02 -4.17
C THR A 230 16.30 -14.53 -4.27
N ASP A 231 15.66 -13.93 -3.26
CA ASP A 231 15.33 -12.51 -3.24
C ASP A 231 16.48 -11.62 -2.74
N GLY A 232 17.48 -12.22 -2.07
CA GLY A 232 18.67 -11.51 -1.57
C GLY A 232 18.44 -10.73 -0.29
N ASP A 233 17.46 -11.08 0.52
CA ASP A 233 17.12 -10.39 1.77
C ASP A 233 18.03 -10.80 2.94
N GLY A 234 18.71 -11.95 2.81
CA GLY A 234 19.68 -12.49 3.77
C GLY A 234 19.18 -13.67 4.57
N LYS A 235 17.99 -14.18 4.29
CA LYS A 235 17.53 -15.52 4.66
C LYS A 235 17.85 -16.47 3.51
N TYR A 236 18.01 -17.70 3.80
CA TYR A 236 18.08 -18.73 2.76
C TYR A 236 16.67 -19.19 2.42
N ASP A 237 16.44 -19.66 1.18
CA ASP A 237 15.11 -20.07 0.71
C ASP A 237 14.45 -21.07 1.66
N PHE A 238 15.18 -22.04 2.20
CA PHE A 238 14.69 -23.05 3.14
C PHE A 238 14.29 -22.49 4.54
N GLN A 239 14.50 -21.21 4.80
CA GLN A 239 14.16 -20.49 6.02
C GLN A 239 13.19 -19.37 5.73
N ASP A 240 12.72 -19.26 4.48
CA ASP A 240 11.89 -18.16 4.02
C ASP A 240 10.63 -18.66 3.33
N THR A 241 9.49 -18.45 3.93
CA THR A 241 8.19 -18.85 3.42
C THR A 241 7.72 -18.10 2.16
N ASP A 242 8.55 -17.19 1.62
CA ASP A 242 8.32 -16.34 0.44
C ASP A 242 9.68 -16.12 -0.23
N ALA A 243 10.25 -17.20 -0.79
CA ALA A 243 11.66 -17.28 -1.20
C ALA A 243 12.06 -16.31 -2.33
N ASP A 244 11.15 -15.92 -3.21
CA ASP A 244 11.41 -14.92 -4.26
C ASP A 244 10.96 -13.51 -3.87
N GLY A 245 10.26 -13.36 -2.71
CA GLY A 245 9.92 -12.08 -2.12
C GLY A 245 8.82 -11.33 -2.85
N ASP A 246 7.92 -12.02 -3.55
CA ASP A 246 6.87 -11.45 -4.37
C ASP A 246 5.53 -11.25 -3.63
N ALA A 247 5.51 -11.63 -2.35
CA ALA A 247 4.37 -11.55 -1.44
C ALA A 247 3.28 -12.62 -1.67
N LEU A 248 3.58 -13.65 -2.42
CA LEU A 248 2.85 -14.90 -2.43
C LEU A 248 3.71 -15.96 -1.73
N SER A 249 3.18 -16.65 -0.76
CA SER A 249 3.97 -17.64 -0.03
C SER A 249 4.21 -18.88 -0.87
N ASP A 250 5.36 -19.53 -0.68
CA ASP A 250 5.75 -20.77 -1.37
C ASP A 250 4.69 -21.86 -1.22
N ALA A 251 4.07 -21.97 -0.05
CA ALA A 251 2.93 -22.85 0.19
C ALA A 251 1.72 -22.56 -0.71
N ASP A 252 1.40 -21.29 -0.93
CA ASP A 252 0.31 -20.88 -1.82
C ASP A 252 0.70 -21.04 -3.29
N GLU A 253 1.96 -20.82 -3.64
CA GLU A 253 2.50 -21.03 -4.98
C GLU A 253 2.45 -22.50 -5.39
N LEU A 254 2.84 -23.42 -4.51
CA LEU A 254 2.64 -24.86 -4.71
C LEU A 254 1.18 -25.22 -4.99
N LEU A 255 0.23 -24.52 -4.34
CA LEU A 255 -1.20 -24.75 -4.57
C LEU A 255 -1.68 -24.15 -5.90
N MET A 256 -1.12 -23.03 -6.32
CA MET A 256 -1.48 -22.32 -7.56
C MET A 256 -0.76 -22.90 -8.77
N GLY A 257 0.47 -23.39 -8.56
CA GLY A 257 1.33 -23.97 -9.58
C GLY A 257 2.26 -22.95 -10.22
N THR A 258 2.53 -21.86 -9.53
CA THR A 258 3.59 -20.90 -9.80
C THR A 258 4.95 -21.44 -9.34
N ASP A 259 6.05 -20.75 -9.59
CA ASP A 259 7.42 -21.19 -9.28
C ASP A 259 7.95 -20.38 -8.07
N PRO A 260 8.10 -20.97 -6.86
CA PRO A 260 8.52 -20.28 -5.64
C PRO A 260 9.87 -19.55 -5.71
N TYR A 261 10.55 -19.62 -6.83
CA TYR A 261 11.88 -19.03 -7.04
C TYR A 261 11.94 -18.08 -8.24
N ASP A 262 10.78 -17.68 -8.79
CA ASP A 262 10.66 -16.78 -9.92
C ASP A 262 9.45 -15.87 -9.71
N ASP A 263 9.68 -14.68 -9.25
CA ASP A 263 8.70 -13.65 -8.89
C ASP A 263 7.66 -13.30 -9.99
N ASP A 264 7.84 -13.82 -11.20
CA ASP A 264 6.99 -13.59 -12.36
C ASP A 264 6.98 -14.85 -13.25
N THR A 265 6.22 -15.88 -12.81
CA THR A 265 6.20 -17.23 -13.43
C THR A 265 5.85 -17.21 -14.92
N ASP A 266 4.99 -16.31 -15.40
CA ASP A 266 4.59 -16.24 -16.79
C ASP A 266 5.37 -15.22 -17.62
N GLY A 267 6.16 -14.36 -16.99
CA GLY A 267 7.11 -13.44 -17.61
C GLY A 267 6.48 -12.20 -18.23
N ASP A 268 5.35 -11.70 -17.69
CA ASP A 268 4.65 -10.54 -18.22
C ASP A 268 5.05 -9.22 -17.56
N GLY A 269 5.75 -9.28 -16.42
CA GLY A 269 6.30 -8.13 -15.70
C GLY A 269 5.50 -7.72 -14.47
N TYR A 270 4.52 -8.51 -14.07
CA TYR A 270 3.85 -8.42 -12.76
C TYR A 270 4.26 -9.61 -11.93
N SER A 271 4.37 -9.45 -10.63
CA SER A 271 4.70 -10.57 -9.76
C SER A 271 3.47 -11.44 -9.48
N ASP A 272 3.68 -12.73 -9.21
CA ASP A 272 2.63 -13.72 -8.98
C ASP A 272 1.75 -13.31 -7.79
N GLY A 273 2.37 -12.84 -6.68
CA GLY A 273 1.66 -12.31 -5.52
C GLY A 273 0.89 -11.02 -5.82
N GLY A 274 1.44 -10.18 -6.67
CA GLY A 274 0.78 -8.99 -7.18
C GLY A 274 -0.49 -9.33 -7.95
N GLU A 275 -0.40 -10.28 -8.85
CA GLU A 275 -1.51 -10.75 -9.67
C GLU A 275 -2.56 -11.47 -8.85
N TYR A 276 -2.14 -12.35 -7.94
CA TYR A 276 -3.06 -13.02 -7.01
C TYR A 276 -3.88 -12.00 -6.21
N THR A 277 -3.21 -10.96 -5.72
CA THR A 277 -3.82 -9.88 -4.97
C THR A 277 -4.78 -9.03 -5.80
N ALA A 278 -4.39 -8.70 -7.03
CA ALA A 278 -5.23 -7.96 -7.98
C ALA A 278 -6.38 -8.82 -8.53
N GLY A 279 -6.29 -10.16 -8.39
CA GLY A 279 -7.27 -11.11 -8.91
C GLY A 279 -7.10 -11.41 -10.39
N THR A 280 -5.89 -11.22 -10.91
CA THR A 280 -5.43 -11.67 -12.23
C THR A 280 -4.91 -13.10 -12.16
N ASP A 281 -4.46 -13.69 -13.26
CA ASP A 281 -4.03 -15.09 -13.34
C ASP A 281 -2.50 -15.13 -13.56
N PRO A 282 -1.69 -15.48 -12.54
CA PRO A 282 -0.24 -15.43 -12.60
C PRO A 282 0.41 -16.48 -13.52
N LEU A 283 -0.40 -17.27 -14.22
CA LEU A 283 0.05 -18.24 -15.21
C LEU A 283 -0.37 -17.85 -16.65
N ASP A 284 -0.95 -16.68 -16.86
CA ASP A 284 -1.43 -16.19 -18.18
C ASP A 284 -0.93 -14.76 -18.45
N ALA A 285 0.21 -14.60 -19.09
CA ALA A 285 0.84 -13.33 -19.49
C ALA A 285 -0.07 -12.35 -20.29
N SER A 286 -1.33 -12.65 -20.48
CA SER A 286 -2.34 -11.73 -21.01
C SER A 286 -3.29 -11.18 -19.94
N SER A 287 -3.18 -11.67 -18.70
CA SER A 287 -3.99 -11.28 -17.55
C SER A 287 -3.21 -10.25 -16.72
N VAL A 288 -3.23 -8.99 -17.12
CA VAL A 288 -2.40 -7.92 -16.54
C VAL A 288 -3.11 -7.16 -15.43
N ILE A 289 -2.35 -6.62 -14.47
CA ILE A 289 -2.86 -5.75 -13.39
C ILE A 289 -3.25 -4.38 -13.98
N ASP A 290 -4.51 -3.98 -13.77
CA ASP A 290 -5.01 -2.65 -14.15
C ASP A 290 -4.84 -1.67 -12.97
N GLY A 291 -3.59 -1.23 -12.71
CA GLY A 291 -3.28 -0.34 -11.58
C GLY A 291 -1.78 -0.15 -11.34
N ILE A 292 -1.44 0.42 -10.19
CA ILE A 292 -0.05 0.51 -9.70
C ILE A 292 0.14 -0.57 -8.65
N TYR A 293 1.10 -1.44 -8.89
CA TYR A 293 1.54 -2.41 -7.93
C TYR A 293 2.93 -2.05 -7.42
N VAL A 294 3.15 -2.10 -6.11
CA VAL A 294 4.44 -1.78 -5.50
C VAL A 294 4.69 -2.63 -4.26
N GLU A 295 5.81 -3.32 -4.27
CA GLU A 295 6.36 -3.95 -3.09
C GLU A 295 7.26 -2.98 -2.35
N VAL A 296 7.08 -2.87 -1.04
CA VAL A 296 7.90 -1.97 -0.23
C VAL A 296 8.23 -2.57 1.13
N GLN A 297 9.45 -2.98 1.32
CA GLN A 297 9.93 -3.51 2.59
C GLN A 297 9.95 -2.44 3.69
N GLU A 298 9.80 -2.85 4.95
CA GLU A 298 9.83 -1.94 6.11
C GLU A 298 11.07 -1.04 6.08
N ARG A 299 10.87 0.26 6.19
CA ARG A 299 11.92 1.31 6.19
C ARG A 299 12.66 1.52 4.88
N THR A 300 12.33 0.81 3.82
CA THR A 300 12.87 1.05 2.48
C THR A 300 12.06 2.08 1.71
N THR A 301 12.52 2.47 0.54
CA THR A 301 11.81 3.35 -0.39
C THR A 301 11.90 2.80 -1.80
N VAL A 302 10.78 2.83 -2.52
CA VAL A 302 10.67 2.44 -3.91
C VAL A 302 10.11 3.62 -4.71
N GLU A 303 10.52 3.79 -5.95
CA GLU A 303 10.04 4.82 -6.88
C GLU A 303 9.36 4.12 -8.06
N GLU A 304 8.09 4.49 -8.32
CA GLU A 304 7.32 3.98 -9.44
C GLU A 304 6.94 5.11 -10.40
N GLU A 305 7.03 4.86 -11.70
CA GLU A 305 6.59 5.78 -12.75
C GLU A 305 5.16 5.44 -13.17
N PHE A 306 4.28 6.43 -13.10
CA PHE A 306 2.90 6.37 -13.56
C PHE A 306 2.73 7.21 -14.81
N GLU A 307 2.20 6.61 -15.87
CA GLU A 307 1.87 7.27 -17.12
C GLU A 307 0.35 7.42 -17.28
N PHE A 308 -0.09 8.62 -17.58
CA PHE A 308 -1.50 8.97 -17.78
C PHE A 308 -1.72 9.63 -19.13
N GLU A 309 -2.69 9.13 -19.90
CA GLU A 309 -3.15 9.78 -21.11
C GLU A 309 -4.25 10.80 -20.79
N LEU A 310 -4.01 12.09 -21.13
CA LEU A 310 -4.93 13.18 -20.77
C LEU A 310 -6.30 12.98 -21.42
N SER A 311 -7.32 12.70 -20.62
CA SER A 311 -8.72 12.56 -21.02
C SER A 311 -9.67 12.83 -19.83
N ILE A 312 -10.88 13.28 -20.11
CA ILE A 312 -11.91 13.51 -19.08
C ILE A 312 -12.77 12.26 -18.97
N GLN A 313 -12.75 11.59 -17.83
CA GLN A 313 -13.50 10.35 -17.60
C GLN A 313 -14.90 10.62 -17.04
N ARG A 314 -15.04 11.58 -16.12
CA ARG A 314 -16.28 11.83 -15.38
C ARG A 314 -16.93 13.15 -15.72
N GLY A 315 -18.21 13.12 -16.13
CA GLY A 315 -18.97 14.32 -16.41
C GLY A 315 -20.44 14.25 -16.00
N ASP A 316 -20.98 15.34 -15.52
CA ASP A 316 -22.37 15.46 -15.13
C ASP A 316 -23.10 16.48 -16.02
N VAL A 317 -24.14 16.01 -16.72
CA VAL A 317 -24.89 16.83 -17.67
C VAL A 317 -26.28 17.14 -17.14
N GLY A 318 -26.49 18.36 -16.70
CA GLY A 318 -27.78 18.85 -16.21
C GLY A 318 -28.59 19.59 -17.27
N PHE A 319 -29.81 19.14 -17.53
CA PHE A 319 -30.71 19.77 -18.49
C PHE A 319 -31.70 20.73 -17.83
N ILE A 320 -31.73 21.97 -18.30
CA ILE A 320 -32.74 22.96 -17.99
C ILE A 320 -33.60 23.12 -19.24
N ILE A 321 -34.85 22.73 -19.15
CA ILE A 321 -35.78 22.79 -20.29
C ILE A 321 -36.83 23.84 -20.03
N ASP A 322 -36.94 24.81 -20.93
CA ASP A 322 -38.10 25.72 -20.98
C ASP A 322 -39.37 24.90 -21.19
N THR A 323 -40.32 25.07 -20.26
CA THR A 323 -41.60 24.36 -20.25
C THR A 323 -42.79 25.27 -20.54
N THR A 324 -42.55 26.43 -21.09
CA THR A 324 -43.63 27.27 -21.60
C THR A 324 -44.35 26.62 -22.79
N CYS A 325 -45.52 27.11 -23.13
CA CYS A 325 -46.43 26.40 -24.04
C CYS A 325 -45.91 26.21 -25.47
N SER A 326 -44.95 27.03 -25.89
CA SER A 326 -44.25 26.89 -27.19
C SER A 326 -43.33 25.66 -27.30
N MET A 327 -42.85 25.14 -26.17
CA MET A 327 -41.82 24.12 -26.10
C MET A 327 -42.33 22.65 -26.17
N GLY A 328 -43.63 22.42 -26.24
CA GLY A 328 -44.18 21.04 -26.17
C GLY A 328 -43.63 20.07 -27.20
N GLY A 329 -43.26 20.56 -28.39
CA GLY A 329 -42.59 19.77 -29.41
C GLY A 329 -41.15 19.41 -29.05
N THR A 330 -40.44 20.34 -28.47
CA THR A 330 -39.04 20.20 -28.01
C THR A 330 -38.91 19.24 -26.87
N ILE A 331 -39.75 19.35 -25.85
CA ILE A 331 -39.81 18.40 -24.71
C ILE A 331 -40.00 16.96 -25.20
N THR A 332 -40.94 16.77 -26.16
CA THR A 332 -41.17 15.46 -26.77
C THR A 332 -39.95 14.97 -27.55
N ALA A 333 -39.25 15.86 -28.27
CA ALA A 333 -38.07 15.54 -29.01
C ALA A 333 -36.94 15.04 -28.11
N ILE A 334 -36.62 15.82 -27.08
CA ILE A 334 -35.56 15.46 -26.09
C ILE A 334 -35.89 14.11 -25.42
N ALA A 335 -37.09 13.96 -24.89
CA ALA A 335 -37.50 12.73 -24.23
C ALA A 335 -37.44 11.49 -25.15
N SER A 336 -37.67 11.66 -26.48
CA SER A 336 -37.62 10.53 -27.42
C SER A 336 -36.20 10.13 -27.83
N GLU A 337 -35.25 11.08 -27.83
CA GLU A 337 -33.87 10.88 -28.28
C GLU A 337 -32.89 10.60 -27.13
N PHE A 338 -33.31 10.78 -25.88
CA PHE A 338 -32.42 10.75 -24.70
C PHE A 338 -31.58 9.49 -24.61
N ASN A 339 -32.17 8.29 -24.75
CA ASN A 339 -31.40 7.05 -24.64
C ASN A 339 -30.34 6.90 -25.76
N THR A 340 -30.58 7.48 -26.94
CA THR A 340 -29.60 7.50 -28.01
C THR A 340 -28.51 8.50 -27.72
N LEU A 341 -28.88 9.67 -27.18
CA LEU A 341 -27.96 10.71 -26.75
C LEU A 341 -26.98 10.19 -25.68
N VAL A 342 -27.49 9.48 -24.68
CA VAL A 342 -26.65 8.85 -23.65
C VAL A 342 -25.59 7.95 -24.27
N GLY A 343 -26.00 6.99 -25.12
CA GLY A 343 -25.07 6.08 -25.76
C GLY A 343 -24.04 6.73 -26.69
N GLU A 344 -24.33 7.94 -27.19
CA GLU A 344 -23.35 8.73 -27.97
C GLU A 344 -22.39 9.51 -27.03
N LEU A 345 -22.90 10.04 -25.89
CA LEU A 345 -22.07 10.75 -24.91
C LEU A 345 -21.17 9.84 -24.09
N GLU A 346 -21.53 8.58 -23.84
CA GLU A 346 -20.70 7.61 -23.14
C GLU A 346 -19.33 7.38 -23.83
N SER A 347 -19.24 7.66 -25.15
CA SER A 347 -17.97 7.61 -25.87
C SER A 347 -17.06 8.81 -25.61
N VAL A 348 -17.57 9.88 -25.02
CA VAL A 348 -16.86 11.13 -24.72
C VAL A 348 -16.68 11.32 -23.22
N LEU A 349 -17.65 10.88 -22.45
CA LEU A 349 -17.69 10.92 -20.99
C LEU A 349 -18.11 9.53 -20.49
N PRO A 350 -17.15 8.61 -20.29
CA PRO A 350 -17.43 7.22 -19.92
C PRO A 350 -18.22 7.08 -18.62
N ASP A 351 -17.93 7.90 -17.61
CA ASP A 351 -18.69 7.99 -16.35
C ASP A 351 -19.60 9.22 -16.37
N ALA A 352 -20.63 9.21 -17.22
CA ALA A 352 -21.60 10.27 -17.32
C ALA A 352 -22.80 10.08 -16.40
N ALA A 353 -23.26 11.19 -15.76
CA ALA A 353 -24.52 11.24 -15.02
C ALA A 353 -25.38 12.43 -15.51
N TYR A 354 -26.69 12.32 -15.28
CA TYR A 354 -27.61 13.27 -15.89
C TYR A 354 -28.67 13.78 -14.89
N ALA A 355 -29.07 15.05 -15.05
CA ALA A 355 -30.20 15.65 -14.33
C ALA A 355 -31.23 16.22 -15.29
N VAL A 356 -32.47 16.36 -14.83
CA VAL A 356 -33.56 16.97 -15.58
C VAL A 356 -34.26 18.02 -14.71
N THR A 357 -34.32 19.22 -15.21
CA THR A 357 -35.03 20.33 -14.59
C THR A 357 -35.90 21.08 -15.64
N GLY A 358 -36.84 21.84 -15.17
CA GLY A 358 -37.65 22.71 -16.01
C GLY A 358 -37.72 24.12 -15.45
N HIS A 359 -38.05 25.05 -16.31
CA HIS A 359 -38.44 26.40 -15.90
C HIS A 359 -39.60 26.91 -16.77
N ASP A 360 -40.39 27.77 -16.21
CA ASP A 360 -41.47 28.49 -16.88
C ASP A 360 -41.20 30.01 -16.79
N ASP A 361 -42.01 30.67 -16.00
CA ASP A 361 -41.85 32.06 -15.58
C ASP A 361 -42.25 32.21 -14.11
N TYR A 362 -42.09 33.39 -13.54
CA TYR A 362 -42.52 33.71 -12.19
C TYR A 362 -44.06 33.66 -12.08
N ALA A 363 -44.57 33.05 -11.02
CA ALA A 363 -46.00 32.86 -10.77
C ALA A 363 -46.77 34.15 -10.41
N TYR A 364 -46.22 35.32 -10.66
CA TYR A 364 -46.75 36.62 -10.20
C TYR A 364 -46.98 37.62 -11.31
N GLY A 365 -48.01 38.45 -11.11
CA GLY A 365 -48.30 39.60 -11.96
C GLY A 365 -48.70 39.23 -13.39
N SER A 366 -47.94 39.73 -14.38
CA SER A 366 -48.12 39.42 -15.79
C SER A 366 -47.09 38.46 -16.32
N PHE A 367 -46.23 37.91 -15.46
CA PHE A 367 -45.12 37.06 -15.84
C PHE A 367 -45.56 35.61 -16.06
N GLY A 368 -46.31 35.05 -15.14
CA GLY A 368 -46.79 33.69 -15.21
C GLY A 368 -48.09 33.46 -14.49
N SER A 369 -48.55 32.20 -14.45
CA SER A 369 -49.82 31.79 -13.83
C SER A 369 -49.59 31.27 -12.41
N PRO A 370 -50.19 31.92 -11.37
CA PRO A 370 -50.07 31.45 -10.01
C PRO A 370 -50.49 29.99 -9.82
N GLY A 371 -49.61 29.19 -9.19
CA GLY A 371 -49.85 27.79 -8.87
C GLY A 371 -49.61 26.81 -10.03
N SER A 372 -49.08 27.28 -11.15
CA SER A 372 -48.63 26.42 -12.24
C SER A 372 -47.21 26.71 -12.72
N ASP A 373 -46.87 28.01 -12.81
CA ASP A 373 -45.59 28.41 -13.36
C ASP A 373 -44.57 28.64 -12.26
N LYS A 374 -43.33 28.19 -12.48
CA LYS A 374 -42.18 28.32 -11.59
C LYS A 374 -40.93 28.72 -12.37
N PRO A 375 -40.09 29.60 -11.81
CA PRO A 375 -38.83 29.98 -12.47
C PRO A 375 -37.80 28.86 -12.52
N TYR A 376 -37.93 27.85 -11.71
CA TYR A 376 -37.11 26.63 -11.73
C TYR A 376 -37.80 25.52 -10.92
N TYR A 377 -37.65 24.27 -11.38
CA TYR A 377 -38.06 23.08 -10.64
C TYR A 377 -37.31 21.84 -11.09
N MET A 378 -36.93 21.00 -10.13
CA MET A 378 -36.24 19.74 -10.41
C MET A 378 -37.24 18.63 -10.73
N ARG A 379 -36.89 17.76 -11.68
CA ARG A 379 -37.63 16.53 -11.97
C ARG A 379 -36.78 15.29 -11.65
N GLN A 380 -35.46 15.40 -11.85
CA GLN A 380 -34.51 14.38 -11.48
C GLN A 380 -33.18 15.08 -11.19
N GLN A 381 -32.60 14.87 -10.02
CA GLN A 381 -31.23 15.28 -9.70
C GLN A 381 -30.24 14.38 -10.44
N ILE A 382 -28.97 14.76 -10.47
CA ILE A 382 -27.90 13.97 -11.10
C ILE A 382 -27.94 12.51 -10.62
N THR A 383 -27.87 11.60 -11.56
CA THR A 383 -27.80 10.13 -11.35
C THR A 383 -27.25 9.44 -12.60
N THR A 384 -26.59 8.31 -12.41
CA THR A 384 -26.19 7.38 -13.47
C THR A 384 -27.35 6.48 -13.93
N ASP A 385 -28.44 6.41 -13.14
CA ASP A 385 -29.65 5.65 -13.53
C ASP A 385 -30.45 6.38 -14.63
N THR A 386 -30.13 6.06 -15.88
CA THR A 386 -30.77 6.65 -17.05
C THR A 386 -32.28 6.42 -17.14
N SER A 387 -32.81 5.42 -16.43
CA SER A 387 -34.25 5.15 -16.38
C SER A 387 -34.99 6.18 -15.51
N LEU A 388 -34.37 6.64 -14.44
CA LEU A 388 -34.85 7.75 -13.62
C LEU A 388 -34.83 9.06 -14.41
N VAL A 389 -33.75 9.31 -15.13
CA VAL A 389 -33.59 10.50 -15.99
C VAL A 389 -34.66 10.52 -17.10
N GLN A 390 -34.88 9.39 -17.76
CA GLN A 390 -35.94 9.24 -18.76
C GLN A 390 -37.35 9.52 -18.18
N THR A 391 -37.59 9.08 -16.93
CA THR A 391 -38.81 9.37 -16.19
C THR A 391 -38.92 10.87 -15.88
N GLY A 392 -37.82 11.51 -15.52
CA GLY A 392 -37.71 12.96 -15.34
C GLY A 392 -38.18 13.73 -16.58
N PHE A 393 -37.63 13.40 -17.76
CA PHE A 393 -38.04 14.01 -19.03
C PHE A 393 -39.52 13.75 -19.35
N ALA A 394 -39.99 12.52 -19.13
CA ALA A 394 -41.40 12.18 -19.38
C ALA A 394 -42.37 12.90 -18.43
N SER A 395 -41.91 13.40 -17.32
CA SER A 395 -42.69 14.15 -16.35
C SER A 395 -42.77 15.66 -16.65
N LEU A 396 -41.95 16.16 -17.56
CA LEU A 396 -42.05 17.56 -18.03
C LEU A 396 -43.37 17.77 -18.77
N SER A 397 -44.02 18.85 -18.45
CA SER A 397 -45.28 19.26 -19.09
C SER A 397 -45.27 20.74 -19.39
N THR A 398 -45.89 21.17 -20.45
CA THR A 398 -45.98 22.58 -20.77
C THR A 398 -46.95 23.32 -19.85
N HIS A 399 -46.53 24.50 -19.40
CA HIS A 399 -47.33 25.45 -18.63
C HIS A 399 -47.54 26.73 -19.44
N SER A 400 -48.18 27.79 -18.86
CA SER A 400 -48.64 28.87 -19.71
C SER A 400 -47.57 29.88 -20.10
N GLY A 401 -46.68 30.31 -19.25
CA GLY A 401 -45.89 31.51 -19.50
C GLY A 401 -46.82 32.70 -19.97
N ALA A 402 -46.74 33.86 -19.44
CA ALA A 402 -47.76 34.88 -19.79
C ALA A 402 -47.22 36.08 -20.58
N ASP A 403 -45.92 36.27 -20.60
CA ASP A 403 -45.27 37.31 -21.42
C ASP A 403 -44.03 36.80 -22.18
N GLY A 404 -43.23 37.64 -22.75
CA GLY A 404 -42.28 37.24 -23.75
C GLY A 404 -40.87 36.86 -23.26
N PRO A 405 -40.27 37.46 -22.22
CA PRO A 405 -39.06 36.91 -21.56
C PRO A 405 -39.43 35.86 -20.51
N GLU A 406 -38.68 34.77 -20.48
CA GLU A 406 -38.88 33.67 -19.54
C GLU A 406 -37.83 33.70 -18.42
N SER A 407 -38.04 32.99 -17.31
CA SER A 407 -37.15 33.01 -16.13
C SER A 407 -35.84 32.26 -16.27
N GLY A 408 -35.29 32.16 -17.46
CA GLY A 408 -34.11 31.34 -17.74
C GLY A 408 -32.87 31.75 -16.95
N THR A 409 -32.66 33.03 -16.64
CA THR A 409 -31.52 33.47 -15.79
C THR A 409 -31.62 32.92 -14.38
N GLU A 410 -32.84 33.01 -13.77
CA GLU A 410 -33.08 32.39 -12.46
C GLU A 410 -32.84 30.88 -12.52
N ALA A 411 -33.29 30.20 -13.57
CA ALA A 411 -33.09 28.76 -13.72
C ALA A 411 -31.61 28.38 -13.81
N ILE A 412 -30.79 29.13 -14.57
CA ILE A 412 -29.33 28.93 -14.64
C ILE A 412 -28.72 29.12 -13.25
N TYR A 413 -29.09 30.20 -12.53
CA TYR A 413 -28.60 30.46 -11.18
C TYR A 413 -28.94 29.35 -10.20
N GLN A 414 -30.18 28.87 -10.21
CA GLN A 414 -30.64 27.81 -9.31
C GLN A 414 -29.96 26.47 -9.63
N ALA A 415 -29.71 26.18 -10.90
CA ALA A 415 -29.01 24.96 -11.29
C ALA A 415 -27.59 24.87 -10.72
N ALA A 416 -26.89 26.00 -10.70
CA ALA A 416 -25.54 26.07 -10.15
C ALA A 416 -25.48 26.26 -8.63
N SER A 417 -26.36 27.13 -8.07
CA SER A 417 -26.30 27.51 -6.65
C SER A 417 -27.13 26.63 -5.73
N GLY A 418 -28.29 26.16 -6.17
CA GLY A 418 -29.27 25.47 -5.32
C GLY A 418 -29.83 26.33 -4.18
N ALA A 419 -29.75 27.64 -4.29
CA ALA A 419 -30.10 28.57 -3.20
C ALA A 419 -31.59 28.56 -2.78
N GLY A 420 -32.45 28.17 -3.73
CA GLY A 420 -33.89 28.30 -3.56
C GLY A 420 -34.42 29.73 -3.73
N TYR A 421 -35.71 29.86 -3.99
CA TYR A 421 -36.40 31.15 -4.15
C TYR A 421 -37.78 31.10 -3.55
N ASP A 422 -38.01 31.86 -2.46
CA ASP A 422 -39.31 32.07 -1.79
C ASP A 422 -40.13 33.05 -2.63
N GLN A 423 -40.92 32.52 -3.53
CA GLN A 423 -41.58 33.27 -4.56
C GLN A 423 -42.78 34.08 -4.01
N ASP A 424 -43.42 33.61 -2.93
CA ASP A 424 -44.59 34.26 -2.35
C ASP A 424 -44.29 35.14 -1.10
N CYS A 425 -43.04 35.21 -0.65
CA CYS A 425 -42.56 35.98 0.48
C CYS A 425 -43.17 35.59 1.84
N ASP A 426 -43.55 34.40 2.01
CA ASP A 426 -44.17 34.02 3.30
C ASP A 426 -43.12 33.62 4.35
N GLY A 427 -41.84 33.46 3.93
CA GLY A 427 -40.67 33.12 4.76
C GLY A 427 -40.52 31.63 4.99
N SER A 428 -41.21 30.81 4.21
CA SER A 428 -41.07 29.36 4.18
C SER A 428 -40.94 28.90 2.73
N TYR A 429 -40.48 27.68 2.53
CA TYR A 429 -40.43 27.08 1.20
C TYR A 429 -41.47 26.00 1.07
N ASP A 430 -42.26 26.04 0.00
CA ASP A 430 -43.19 24.96 -0.35
C ASP A 430 -43.17 24.62 -1.84
N THR A 431 -43.44 23.36 -2.15
CA THR A 431 -43.36 22.83 -3.53
C THR A 431 -44.51 23.32 -4.42
N SER A 432 -45.51 24.05 -3.89
CA SER A 432 -46.63 24.54 -4.70
C SER A 432 -46.38 25.93 -5.30
N THR A 433 -45.54 26.74 -4.65
CA THR A 433 -45.25 28.12 -5.08
C THR A 433 -43.77 28.36 -5.31
N ASP A 434 -42.87 27.78 -4.53
CA ASP A 434 -41.48 28.21 -4.45
C ASP A 434 -40.53 27.34 -5.23
N VAL A 435 -39.32 27.86 -5.49
CA VAL A 435 -38.18 27.08 -5.89
C VAL A 435 -37.55 26.52 -4.61
N MET A 436 -37.56 25.20 -4.48
CA MET A 436 -37.03 24.55 -3.30
C MET A 436 -35.50 24.64 -3.27
N PRO A 437 -34.87 24.99 -2.13
CA PRO A 437 -33.43 24.94 -2.02
C PRO A 437 -32.93 23.52 -2.07
N PHE A 438 -31.81 23.31 -2.78
CA PHE A 438 -31.12 22.03 -2.84
C PHE A 438 -30.16 21.94 -1.65
N ILE A 439 -30.56 21.25 -0.59
CA ILE A 439 -29.74 21.07 0.62
C ILE A 439 -29.36 19.61 0.77
N ALA A 440 -28.11 19.31 0.50
CA ALA A 440 -27.55 17.99 0.71
C ALA A 440 -27.39 17.73 2.23
N SER A 441 -28.22 16.90 2.79
CA SER A 441 -28.10 16.43 4.17
C SER A 441 -28.57 14.99 4.30
N ALA A 442 -28.11 14.29 5.35
CA ALA A 442 -28.53 12.91 5.63
C ALA A 442 -30.04 12.75 5.87
N THR A 443 -30.73 13.88 6.16
CA THR A 443 -32.18 13.98 6.25
C THR A 443 -32.59 15.25 5.52
N ASP A 444 -33.36 15.09 4.45
CA ASP A 444 -33.97 16.22 3.76
C ASP A 444 -34.76 17.08 4.76
N PRO A 445 -34.37 18.34 4.95
CA PRO A 445 -34.99 19.23 5.92
C PRO A 445 -36.43 19.57 5.56
N PHE A 446 -36.85 19.35 4.31
CA PHE A 446 -38.18 19.67 3.81
C PHE A 446 -39.11 18.44 3.70
N GLY A 447 -38.63 17.26 4.08
CA GLY A 447 -39.45 16.05 4.22
C GLY A 447 -39.81 15.38 2.91
N GLY A 448 -38.93 15.50 1.91
CA GLY A 448 -39.21 15.08 0.57
C GLY A 448 -39.15 13.60 0.31
N GLY A 449 -39.54 13.24 -0.84
CA GLY A 449 -39.46 12.00 -1.56
C GLY A 449 -39.42 12.33 -3.03
N GLY A 450 -38.27 12.82 -3.52
CA GLY A 450 -37.97 13.06 -4.92
C GLY A 450 -38.76 14.20 -5.60
N GLY A 451 -38.16 14.79 -6.58
CA GLY A 451 -38.82 15.57 -7.60
C GLY A 451 -38.55 17.07 -7.58
N GLU A 452 -38.45 17.77 -6.46
CA GLU A 452 -38.18 19.20 -6.48
C GLU A 452 -37.09 19.64 -5.50
N HIS A 453 -36.45 18.70 -4.79
CA HIS A 453 -35.40 18.92 -3.81
C HIS A 453 -34.50 17.71 -3.70
N TYR A 454 -33.45 17.82 -2.89
CA TYR A 454 -32.51 16.74 -2.70
C TYR A 454 -33.16 15.45 -2.20
N ASP A 455 -32.80 14.34 -2.85
CA ASP A 455 -33.18 12.98 -2.47
C ASP A 455 -31.94 12.12 -2.28
N SER A 456 -31.61 11.84 -1.01
CA SER A 456 -30.45 11.01 -0.65
C SER A 456 -30.55 9.54 -1.09
N SER A 457 -31.70 9.10 -1.60
CA SER A 457 -31.90 7.75 -2.14
C SER A 457 -31.58 7.64 -3.64
N THR A 458 -31.27 8.75 -4.29
CA THR A 458 -30.91 8.76 -5.71
C THR A 458 -29.57 8.04 -5.91
N PRO A 459 -29.52 6.98 -6.74
CA PRO A 459 -28.30 6.27 -7.02
C PRO A 459 -27.23 7.20 -7.62
N ASP A 460 -26.01 7.10 -7.11
CA ASP A 460 -24.84 7.85 -7.60
C ASP A 460 -25.04 9.35 -7.78
N GLY A 461 -25.94 9.93 -6.98
CA GLY A 461 -26.22 11.35 -6.98
C GLY A 461 -25.18 12.11 -6.13
N GLY A 462 -24.78 13.29 -6.60
CA GLY A 462 -23.89 14.20 -5.87
C GLY A 462 -24.64 15.21 -4.99
N VAL A 463 -23.87 16.15 -4.44
CA VAL A 463 -24.34 17.12 -3.46
C VAL A 463 -24.05 18.57 -3.85
N LEU A 464 -23.36 18.79 -4.98
CA LEU A 464 -22.92 20.12 -5.40
C LEU A 464 -23.99 20.82 -6.26
N GLY A 465 -24.05 22.13 -6.15
CA GLY A 465 -24.98 22.97 -6.91
C GLY A 465 -26.44 22.65 -6.66
N GLY A 466 -27.32 23.10 -7.54
CA GLY A 466 -28.78 22.90 -7.42
C GLY A 466 -29.32 21.71 -8.20
N MET A 467 -28.48 20.98 -8.85
CA MET A 467 -28.80 19.74 -9.55
C MET A 467 -28.18 18.50 -8.89
N GLY A 468 -27.33 18.64 -7.87
CA GLY A 468 -26.64 17.57 -7.20
C GLY A 468 -25.51 16.99 -8.03
N PHE A 469 -24.61 17.84 -8.52
CA PHE A 469 -23.42 17.40 -9.23
C PHE A 469 -22.52 16.58 -8.30
N ARG A 470 -21.87 15.57 -8.85
CA ARG A 470 -20.94 14.71 -8.11
C ARG A 470 -19.62 15.45 -7.85
N GLU A 471 -18.98 15.13 -6.75
CA GLU A 471 -17.61 15.58 -6.53
C GLU A 471 -16.69 15.07 -7.65
N TYR A 472 -15.75 15.87 -8.06
CA TYR A 472 -14.79 15.58 -9.12
C TYR A 472 -15.37 15.29 -10.51
N SER A 473 -16.64 15.62 -10.79
CA SER A 473 -17.20 15.59 -12.13
C SER A 473 -16.95 16.91 -12.90
N LEU A 474 -16.95 16.84 -14.23
CA LEU A 474 -17.09 18.02 -15.08
C LEU A 474 -18.57 18.42 -15.13
N PRO A 475 -19.00 19.51 -14.46
CA PRO A 475 -20.41 19.90 -14.49
C PRO A 475 -20.72 20.67 -15.76
N VAL A 476 -21.65 20.15 -16.55
CA VAL A 476 -22.15 20.78 -17.78
C VAL A 476 -23.63 21.05 -17.65
N VAL A 477 -24.05 22.29 -17.84
CA VAL A 477 -25.46 22.70 -17.78
C VAL A 477 -25.95 23.08 -19.17
N VAL A 478 -26.99 22.38 -19.62
CA VAL A 478 -27.62 22.61 -20.93
C VAL A 478 -28.94 23.37 -20.72
N LEU A 479 -29.07 24.56 -21.29
CA LEU A 479 -30.34 25.31 -21.34
C LEU A 479 -30.93 25.23 -22.75
N ALA A 480 -32.15 24.70 -22.86
CA ALA A 480 -32.93 24.72 -24.10
C ALA A 480 -34.21 25.57 -23.94
N GLY A 481 -34.29 26.68 -24.68
CA GLY A 481 -35.42 27.59 -24.65
C GLY A 481 -35.62 28.34 -25.96
N ASP A 482 -36.83 28.90 -26.19
CA ASP A 482 -37.19 29.59 -27.43
C ASP A 482 -37.44 31.11 -27.28
N ASN A 483 -37.16 31.65 -26.08
CA ASN A 483 -37.43 33.03 -25.77
C ASN A 483 -36.23 33.78 -25.14
N TYR A 484 -36.38 35.08 -24.92
CA TYR A 484 -35.42 35.88 -24.16
C TYR A 484 -35.38 35.45 -22.69
N LEU A 485 -34.19 35.54 -22.12
CA LEU A 485 -33.98 35.30 -20.69
C LEU A 485 -34.36 36.56 -19.89
N ARG A 486 -35.19 36.43 -18.88
CA ARG A 486 -35.48 37.52 -17.93
C ARG A 486 -34.26 37.71 -17.03
N ASP A 487 -33.82 38.95 -16.92
CA ASP A 487 -32.61 39.31 -16.18
C ASP A 487 -32.85 40.60 -15.40
N SER A 488 -32.83 40.52 -14.08
CA SER A 488 -33.07 41.65 -13.16
C SER A 488 -32.07 42.80 -13.33
N GLU A 489 -30.89 42.51 -13.84
CA GLU A 489 -29.81 43.49 -14.07
C GLU A 489 -29.85 44.15 -15.45
N SER A 490 -30.67 43.63 -16.36
CA SER A 490 -30.72 44.13 -17.72
C SER A 490 -31.12 45.60 -17.78
N SER A 491 -30.40 46.39 -18.56
CA SER A 491 -30.77 47.78 -18.88
C SER A 491 -31.98 47.89 -19.81
N ASN A 492 -32.37 46.79 -20.46
CA ASN A 492 -33.52 46.72 -21.32
C ASN A 492 -34.78 46.45 -20.46
N GLY A 493 -35.67 47.44 -20.35
CA GLY A 493 -36.88 47.35 -19.55
C GLY A 493 -37.86 46.23 -19.93
N MET A 494 -37.63 45.54 -21.05
CA MET A 494 -38.37 44.34 -21.43
C MET A 494 -37.88 43.11 -20.68
N TYR A 495 -36.60 43.08 -20.33
CA TYR A 495 -35.95 41.88 -19.69
C TYR A 495 -35.84 42.03 -18.19
N ASN A 496 -35.80 43.28 -17.64
CA ASN A 496 -35.59 43.55 -16.21
C ASN A 496 -36.87 43.56 -15.36
N GLY A 497 -37.95 43.04 -15.88
CA GLY A 497 -39.18 42.91 -15.09
C GLY A 497 -38.96 41.85 -14.00
N THR A 498 -39.10 42.28 -12.72
CA THR A 498 -39.05 41.41 -11.58
C THR A 498 -40.41 41.30 -10.91
N PRO A 499 -40.75 40.20 -10.25
CA PRO A 499 -42.01 40.05 -9.56
C PRO A 499 -42.15 40.99 -8.34
N GLY A 500 -41.11 41.69 -7.95
CA GLY A 500 -41.15 42.79 -6.98
C GLY A 500 -41.37 42.35 -5.54
N GLY A 501 -40.33 41.96 -4.87
CA GLY A 501 -40.27 42.09 -3.45
C GLY A 501 -39.88 40.91 -2.57
N CYS A 502 -39.63 39.77 -3.10
CA CYS A 502 -39.30 38.63 -2.25
C CYS A 502 -38.28 37.72 -2.87
N PRO A 503 -37.38 37.36 -2.07
CA PRO A 503 -36.02 37.80 -2.24
C PRO A 503 -35.78 38.22 -3.70
N ILE A 504 -34.91 39.12 -3.97
CA ILE A 504 -34.64 39.61 -5.32
C ILE A 504 -34.25 38.38 -6.17
N ASP A 505 -34.91 38.22 -7.31
CA ASP A 505 -34.52 37.23 -8.32
C ASP A 505 -33.09 37.45 -8.77
N ALA A 506 -32.41 36.37 -9.13
CA ALA A 506 -31.04 36.41 -9.57
C ALA A 506 -30.88 37.21 -10.87
N GLY A 507 -29.84 38.00 -10.94
CA GLY A 507 -29.35 38.59 -12.19
C GLY A 507 -28.32 37.74 -12.90
N MET A 508 -27.92 38.12 -14.11
CA MET A 508 -26.94 37.41 -14.90
C MET A 508 -25.59 37.30 -14.16
N SER A 509 -25.17 38.35 -13.45
CA SER A 509 -23.91 38.33 -12.68
C SER A 509 -23.95 37.36 -11.48
N ASP A 510 -25.12 37.12 -10.90
CA ASP A 510 -25.28 36.10 -9.85
C ASP A 510 -25.12 34.69 -10.43
N ALA A 511 -25.72 34.46 -11.61
CA ALA A 511 -25.61 33.22 -12.34
C ALA A 511 -24.15 32.93 -12.80
N GLU A 512 -23.46 33.95 -13.32
CA GLU A 512 -22.03 33.86 -13.69
C GLU A 512 -21.17 33.47 -12.48
N THR A 513 -21.39 34.15 -11.34
CA THR A 513 -20.67 33.85 -10.11
C THR A 513 -20.91 32.42 -9.64
N ALA A 514 -22.15 31.93 -9.64
CA ALA A 514 -22.51 30.59 -9.23
C ALA A 514 -21.89 29.52 -10.13
N PHE A 515 -21.81 29.76 -11.44
CA PHE A 515 -21.16 28.84 -12.39
C PHE A 515 -19.66 28.78 -12.17
N LEU A 516 -19.01 29.93 -12.01
CA LEU A 516 -17.56 29.98 -11.76
C LEU A 516 -17.19 29.32 -10.41
N ASP A 517 -18.04 29.55 -9.37
CA ASP A 517 -17.84 28.93 -8.05
C ASP A 517 -18.01 27.40 -8.09
N LEU A 518 -18.90 26.90 -8.98
CA LEU A 518 -19.11 25.46 -9.20
C LEU A 518 -18.08 24.84 -10.17
N GLY A 519 -17.37 25.66 -10.96
CA GLY A 519 -16.55 25.19 -12.07
C GLY A 519 -17.38 24.63 -13.25
N ALA A 520 -18.62 25.10 -13.40
CA ALA A 520 -19.54 24.56 -14.39
C ALA A 520 -19.39 25.21 -15.77
N TYR A 521 -19.63 24.39 -16.79
CA TYR A 521 -19.71 24.83 -18.19
C TYR A 521 -21.15 24.92 -18.66
N PHE A 522 -21.39 25.73 -19.68
CA PHE A 522 -22.74 26.02 -20.20
C PHE A 522 -22.85 25.65 -21.68
N VAL A 523 -23.96 25.03 -22.05
CA VAL A 523 -24.37 24.79 -23.42
C VAL A 523 -25.76 25.42 -23.65
N GLY A 524 -25.84 26.40 -24.51
CA GLY A 524 -27.10 27.06 -24.88
C GLY A 524 -27.70 26.45 -26.13
N VAL A 525 -29.00 26.11 -26.11
CA VAL A 525 -29.77 25.72 -27.32
C VAL A 525 -30.94 26.61 -27.52
N SER A 526 -30.83 27.54 -28.51
CA SER A 526 -31.91 28.44 -28.88
C SER A 526 -32.84 27.76 -29.87
N VAL A 527 -34.07 27.46 -29.38
CA VAL A 527 -35.09 26.69 -30.11
C VAL A 527 -35.90 27.58 -31.02
N ASN A 528 -36.19 27.07 -32.25
CA ASN A 528 -37.02 27.73 -33.28
C ASN A 528 -36.56 29.13 -33.70
N GLY A 529 -35.32 29.50 -33.48
CA GLY A 529 -34.80 30.78 -33.90
C GLY A 529 -33.61 31.26 -33.10
N THR A 530 -33.39 32.55 -33.07
CA THR A 530 -32.26 33.19 -32.39
C THR A 530 -32.69 34.14 -31.27
N THR A 531 -33.90 33.99 -30.73
CA THR A 531 -34.46 34.98 -29.80
C THR A 531 -33.70 35.07 -28.49
N GLY A 532 -33.43 33.96 -27.83
CA GLY A 532 -32.61 33.91 -26.62
C GLY A 532 -31.10 33.86 -26.87
N TYR A 533 -30.68 33.61 -28.10
CA TYR A 533 -29.28 33.38 -28.48
C TYR A 533 -28.29 34.44 -27.96
N PRO A 534 -28.52 35.75 -28.09
CA PRO A 534 -27.53 36.74 -27.64
C PRO A 534 -27.27 36.70 -26.12
N GLN A 535 -28.28 36.43 -25.28
CA GLN A 535 -28.11 36.37 -23.83
C GLN A 535 -27.40 35.06 -23.41
N MET A 536 -27.74 33.95 -24.03
CA MET A 536 -27.03 32.68 -23.85
C MET A 536 -25.56 32.79 -24.29
N TYR A 537 -25.34 33.48 -25.42
CA TYR A 537 -24.00 33.70 -25.97
C TYR A 537 -23.15 34.56 -25.02
N ASP A 538 -23.69 35.73 -24.60
CA ASP A 538 -23.02 36.62 -23.65
C ASP A 538 -22.69 35.89 -22.33
N PHE A 539 -23.57 35.00 -21.85
CA PHE A 539 -23.37 34.19 -20.65
C PHE A 539 -22.25 33.14 -20.84
N ALA A 540 -22.32 32.37 -21.94
CA ALA A 540 -21.27 31.38 -22.25
C ALA A 540 -19.89 32.05 -22.39
N GLU A 541 -19.84 33.25 -23.02
CA GLU A 541 -18.61 34.04 -23.13
C GLU A 541 -18.09 34.47 -21.74
N ALA A 542 -18.98 34.93 -20.86
CA ALA A 542 -18.61 35.45 -19.55
C ALA A 542 -18.02 34.38 -18.62
N ILE A 543 -18.52 33.14 -18.70
CA ILE A 543 -18.04 32.03 -17.86
C ILE A 543 -16.94 31.18 -18.55
N GLY A 544 -16.56 31.52 -19.80
CA GLY A 544 -15.49 30.82 -20.49
C GLY A 544 -15.90 29.47 -21.10
N SER A 545 -17.18 29.23 -21.37
CA SER A 545 -17.66 28.03 -22.06
C SER A 545 -17.44 28.14 -23.56
N TYR A 546 -16.29 27.73 -24.02
CA TYR A 546 -15.87 27.79 -25.43
C TYR A 546 -15.71 26.39 -26.04
N ALA A 547 -15.92 26.30 -27.36
CA ALA A 547 -15.66 25.13 -28.17
C ALA A 547 -15.18 25.53 -29.56
N ASP A 548 -14.65 24.58 -30.34
CA ASP A 548 -14.36 24.76 -31.78
C ASP A 548 -15.60 24.35 -32.56
N LEU A 549 -16.56 25.27 -32.69
CA LEU A 549 -17.82 24.98 -33.38
C LEU A 549 -17.71 25.19 -34.91
N ASP A 550 -16.72 25.95 -35.38
CA ASP A 550 -16.52 26.22 -36.79
C ASP A 550 -15.47 25.29 -37.48
N GLY A 551 -14.76 24.49 -36.66
CA GLY A 551 -13.82 23.47 -37.12
C GLY A 551 -12.48 24.02 -37.55
N ASP A 552 -12.08 25.19 -37.07
CA ASP A 552 -10.81 25.83 -37.41
C ASP A 552 -9.62 25.36 -36.54
N GLY A 553 -9.90 24.54 -35.50
CA GLY A 553 -8.94 23.99 -34.57
C GLY A 553 -8.69 24.88 -33.35
N VAL A 554 -9.52 25.90 -33.12
CA VAL A 554 -9.41 26.82 -31.98
C VAL A 554 -10.73 26.85 -31.21
N ALA A 555 -10.74 26.39 -29.97
CA ALA A 555 -11.93 26.50 -29.09
C ALA A 555 -12.14 27.96 -28.68
N ALA A 556 -12.78 28.76 -29.49
CA ALA A 556 -12.98 30.20 -29.29
C ALA A 556 -14.44 30.65 -29.40
N GLU A 557 -15.36 29.80 -29.82
CA GLU A 557 -16.77 30.11 -29.94
C GLU A 557 -17.50 29.77 -28.65
N PRO A 558 -18.27 30.72 -28.04
CA PRO A 558 -19.19 30.42 -26.95
C PRO A 558 -20.19 29.34 -27.34
N VAL A 559 -20.37 28.31 -26.49
CA VAL A 559 -21.14 27.11 -26.84
C VAL A 559 -22.63 27.37 -26.85
N VAL A 560 -23.11 27.99 -27.90
CA VAL A 560 -24.54 28.27 -28.09
C VAL A 560 -24.96 27.93 -29.53
N GLU A 561 -25.88 26.98 -29.62
CA GLU A 561 -26.39 26.48 -30.88
C GLU A 561 -27.82 26.90 -31.18
N THR A 562 -28.24 26.87 -32.41
CA THR A 562 -29.65 27.10 -32.80
C THR A 562 -30.23 25.83 -33.41
N TRP A 563 -31.45 25.49 -32.94
CA TRP A 563 -32.15 24.31 -33.44
C TRP A 563 -33.57 24.67 -33.94
N SER A 564 -33.92 24.16 -35.13
CA SER A 564 -35.27 24.31 -35.69
C SER A 564 -35.68 23.12 -36.58
N GLY A 565 -34.96 21.98 -36.42
CA GLY A 565 -35.06 20.84 -37.27
C GLY A 565 -35.82 19.64 -36.75
N SER A 566 -35.33 18.43 -37.05
CA SER A 566 -35.88 17.19 -36.58
C SER A 566 -35.35 16.81 -35.20
N ASN A 567 -35.97 15.83 -34.52
CA ASN A 567 -35.51 15.33 -33.23
C ASN A 567 -34.07 14.80 -33.31
N ALA A 568 -33.72 14.11 -34.39
CA ALA A 568 -32.36 13.59 -34.56
C ALA A 568 -31.34 14.73 -34.74
N GLU A 569 -31.68 15.80 -35.44
CA GLU A 569 -30.81 16.99 -35.55
C GLU A 569 -30.63 17.69 -34.18
N PHE A 570 -31.62 17.69 -33.32
CA PHE A 570 -31.47 18.21 -31.95
C PHE A 570 -30.43 17.42 -31.17
N ARG A 571 -30.54 16.10 -31.19
CA ARG A 571 -29.57 15.21 -30.55
C ARG A 571 -28.16 15.43 -31.09
N GLU A 572 -27.99 15.40 -32.43
CA GLU A 572 -26.69 15.60 -33.08
C GLU A 572 -26.07 16.95 -32.72
N THR A 573 -26.86 18.04 -32.69
CA THR A 573 -26.43 19.37 -32.26
C THR A 573 -25.91 19.33 -30.83
N LEU A 574 -26.65 18.70 -29.93
CA LEU A 574 -26.32 18.67 -28.50
C LEU A 574 -25.09 17.78 -28.23
N VAL A 575 -25.03 16.59 -28.83
CA VAL A 575 -23.86 15.69 -28.69
C VAL A 575 -22.62 16.40 -29.23
N ASN A 576 -22.71 17.03 -30.40
CA ASN A 576 -21.57 17.75 -30.96
C ASN A 576 -21.12 18.92 -30.05
N ALA A 577 -22.06 19.72 -29.53
CA ALA A 577 -21.74 20.83 -28.64
C ALA A 577 -21.04 20.37 -27.37
N ILE A 578 -21.54 19.31 -26.73
CA ILE A 578 -20.91 18.75 -25.53
C ILE A 578 -19.54 18.14 -25.86
N THR A 579 -19.44 17.37 -26.95
CA THR A 579 -18.17 16.78 -27.37
C THR A 579 -17.10 17.84 -27.61
N GLN A 580 -17.45 18.90 -28.36
CA GLN A 580 -16.51 19.99 -28.66
C GLN A 580 -16.19 20.81 -27.38
N LEU A 581 -17.15 20.97 -26.46
CA LEU A 581 -16.90 21.60 -25.19
C LEU A 581 -15.88 20.79 -24.36
N VAL A 582 -16.10 19.50 -24.21
CA VAL A 582 -15.19 18.59 -23.47
C VAL A 582 -13.78 18.62 -24.08
N ALA A 583 -13.67 18.56 -25.41
CA ALA A 583 -12.40 18.70 -26.11
C ALA A 583 -11.74 20.08 -25.93
N GLY A 584 -12.54 21.12 -25.69
CA GLY A 584 -12.07 22.49 -25.45
C GLY A 584 -11.66 22.82 -24.03
N VAL A 585 -11.94 21.93 -23.07
CA VAL A 585 -11.60 22.16 -21.67
C VAL A 585 -10.08 22.27 -21.49
N ARG A 586 -9.64 23.28 -20.75
CA ARG A 586 -8.23 23.52 -20.44
C ARG A 586 -8.05 23.50 -18.94
N PHE A 587 -6.98 22.85 -18.50
CA PHE A 587 -6.59 22.79 -17.10
C PHE A 587 -5.41 23.74 -16.86
N GLU A 588 -5.54 24.63 -15.87
CA GLU A 588 -4.40 25.40 -15.38
C GLU A 588 -3.38 24.48 -14.72
N ARG A 589 -3.86 23.37 -14.13
CA ARG A 589 -3.08 22.40 -13.37
C ARG A 589 -3.66 20.99 -13.50
N VAL A 590 -2.78 20.01 -13.70
CA VAL A 590 -3.09 18.58 -13.55
C VAL A 590 -2.16 18.00 -12.48
N ASP A 591 -2.73 17.44 -11.43
CA ASP A 591 -2.02 16.88 -10.28
C ASP A 591 -2.63 15.54 -9.85
N LEU A 592 -1.90 14.81 -9.00
CA LEU A 592 -2.34 13.57 -8.42
C LEU A 592 -2.81 13.78 -6.99
N SER A 593 -3.84 13.05 -6.58
CA SER A 593 -4.29 12.94 -5.20
C SER A 593 -4.40 11.48 -4.82
N VAL A 594 -3.87 11.11 -3.65
CA VAL A 594 -3.95 9.75 -3.13
C VAL A 594 -4.95 9.72 -1.99
N ASP A 595 -5.98 8.91 -2.14
CA ASP A 595 -7.01 8.69 -1.13
C ASP A 595 -6.80 7.33 -0.43
N GLY A 596 -7.11 7.29 0.87
CA GLY A 596 -6.99 6.06 1.67
C GLY A 596 -5.62 5.86 2.32
N ASP A 597 -4.60 6.66 2.01
CA ASP A 597 -3.25 6.55 2.60
C ASP A 597 -3.20 7.00 4.07
N THR A 598 -3.81 6.23 4.94
CA THR A 598 -3.86 6.52 6.38
C THR A 598 -2.53 6.29 7.09
N TYR A 599 -1.63 5.53 6.49
CA TYR A 599 -0.31 5.19 7.02
C TYR A 599 0.79 6.11 6.51
N GLY A 600 0.60 6.77 5.36
CA GLY A 600 1.58 7.65 4.73
C GLY A 600 2.64 6.86 3.95
N PHE A 601 2.23 5.88 3.18
CA PHE A 601 3.13 5.14 2.27
C PHE A 601 3.68 6.05 1.18
N VAL A 602 2.84 6.89 0.57
CA VAL A 602 3.26 7.82 -0.48
C VAL A 602 3.99 9.02 0.14
N GLN A 603 5.27 9.16 -0.17
CA GLN A 603 6.13 10.21 0.40
C GLN A 603 6.21 11.45 -0.47
N SER A 604 6.26 11.27 -1.78
CA SER A 604 6.33 12.35 -2.77
C SER A 604 5.80 11.93 -4.11
N ILE A 605 5.34 12.91 -4.87
CA ILE A 605 4.92 12.78 -6.26
C ILE A 605 5.69 13.84 -7.05
N GLU A 606 6.40 13.46 -8.10
CA GLU A 606 7.20 14.35 -8.94
C GLU A 606 6.92 14.12 -10.45
N PRO A 607 6.60 15.17 -11.23
CA PRO A 607 6.42 16.55 -10.77
C PRO A 607 5.19 16.69 -9.87
N GLU A 608 5.12 17.70 -9.02
CA GLU A 608 3.95 17.97 -8.17
C GLU A 608 2.69 18.22 -9.00
N TYR A 609 2.84 18.79 -10.20
CA TYR A 609 1.77 19.02 -11.16
C TYR A 609 2.33 19.40 -12.55
N TYR A 610 1.47 19.30 -13.56
CA TYR A 610 1.69 19.88 -14.90
C TYR A 610 0.83 21.12 -15.07
N GLU A 611 1.32 22.14 -15.78
CA GLU A 611 0.62 23.41 -15.98
C GLU A 611 0.21 23.61 -17.44
N GLY A 612 -0.97 24.25 -17.65
CA GLY A 612 -1.38 24.81 -18.93
C GLY A 612 -1.74 23.81 -20.02
N LEU A 613 -2.32 22.68 -19.63
CA LEU A 613 -2.75 21.61 -20.53
C LEU A 613 -4.15 21.89 -21.10
N GLY A 614 -4.42 21.49 -22.32
CA GLY A 614 -5.70 21.71 -22.97
C GLY A 614 -5.92 20.82 -24.21
N ALA A 615 -6.91 21.17 -25.02
CA ALA A 615 -7.33 20.36 -26.16
C ALA A 615 -6.20 20.04 -27.18
N ASP A 616 -5.18 20.88 -27.30
CA ASP A 616 -4.02 20.63 -28.15
C ASP A 616 -3.10 19.52 -27.58
N ASP A 617 -3.32 19.14 -26.33
CA ASP A 617 -2.55 18.16 -25.57
C ASP A 617 -3.34 16.85 -25.35
N GLU A 618 -4.55 16.71 -25.95
CA GLU A 618 -5.35 15.47 -25.88
C GLU A 618 -4.53 14.29 -26.41
N GLY A 619 -4.51 13.20 -25.63
CA GLY A 619 -3.66 12.04 -25.88
C GLY A 619 -2.18 12.27 -25.52
N MET A 620 -1.83 13.39 -24.87
CA MET A 620 -0.52 13.58 -24.29
C MET A 620 -0.33 12.64 -23.09
N ILE A 621 0.78 11.93 -23.08
CA ILE A 621 1.15 11.10 -21.94
C ILE A 621 1.85 11.99 -20.91
N LEU A 622 1.30 12.04 -19.72
CA LEU A 622 1.90 12.69 -18.54
C LEU A 622 2.54 11.62 -17.68
N THR A 623 3.79 11.82 -17.29
CA THR A 623 4.53 10.86 -16.46
C THR A 623 4.77 11.45 -15.08
N PHE A 624 4.32 10.77 -14.06
CA PHE A 624 4.59 11.10 -12.65
C PHE A 624 5.46 10.00 -12.02
N THR A 625 6.34 10.38 -11.13
CA THR A 625 7.11 9.44 -10.30
C THR A 625 6.57 9.50 -8.88
N LEU A 626 6.08 8.39 -8.37
CA LEU A 626 5.63 8.24 -6.99
C LEU A 626 6.73 7.58 -6.17
N THR A 627 7.06 8.16 -5.02
CA THR A 627 7.99 7.56 -4.06
C THR A 627 7.20 6.94 -2.92
N PHE A 628 7.31 5.64 -2.76
CA PHE A 628 6.69 4.87 -1.68
C PHE A 628 7.71 4.58 -0.58
N ARG A 629 7.25 4.38 0.63
CA ARG A 629 8.06 3.98 1.77
C ARG A 629 7.33 2.98 2.64
N GLY A 630 8.00 1.91 3.04
CA GLY A 630 7.51 0.97 4.04
C GLY A 630 7.46 1.62 5.42
N VAL A 631 6.27 2.04 5.82
CA VAL A 631 6.00 2.81 7.05
C VAL A 631 5.37 1.96 8.14
N VAL A 632 4.90 0.77 7.80
CA VAL A 632 4.38 -0.21 8.74
C VAL A 632 5.48 -1.19 9.12
N ALA A 633 5.37 -1.78 10.31
CA ALA A 633 6.26 -2.86 10.70
C ALA A 633 5.84 -4.12 9.95
N ALA A 634 6.80 -4.85 9.40
CA ALA A 634 6.54 -6.15 8.84
C ALA A 634 5.97 -7.08 9.91
N LEU A 635 5.09 -7.97 9.54
CA LEU A 635 4.55 -9.06 10.35
C LEU A 635 5.18 -10.38 9.87
N THR A 636 4.80 -11.49 10.42
CA THR A 636 5.18 -12.82 9.93
C THR A 636 4.44 -13.21 8.64
N GLU A 637 3.38 -12.52 8.32
CA GLU A 637 2.61 -12.68 7.10
C GLU A 637 2.59 -11.35 6.34
N ASP A 638 2.48 -11.44 5.03
CA ASP A 638 2.39 -10.29 4.14
C ASP A 638 1.23 -9.37 4.46
N GLN A 639 1.42 -8.09 4.23
CA GLN A 639 0.41 -7.07 4.50
C GLN A 639 0.06 -6.33 3.22
N LEU A 640 -1.20 -6.43 2.83
CA LEU A 640 -1.74 -5.78 1.65
C LEU A 640 -2.44 -4.47 2.02
N TYR A 641 -2.18 -3.41 1.24
CA TYR A 641 -2.85 -2.11 1.33
C TYR A 641 -3.31 -1.64 -0.04
N VAL A 642 -4.59 -1.25 -0.13
CA VAL A 642 -5.14 -0.68 -1.36
C VAL A 642 -5.44 0.79 -1.15
N LEU A 643 -4.93 1.65 -2.03
CA LEU A 643 -5.15 3.08 -2.06
C LEU A 643 -5.76 3.45 -3.41
N SER A 644 -6.41 4.60 -3.50
CA SER A 644 -6.88 5.12 -4.79
C SER A 644 -6.05 6.32 -5.23
N LEU A 645 -5.51 6.27 -6.43
CA LEU A 645 -4.83 7.38 -7.09
C LEU A 645 -5.78 8.11 -8.01
N ASN A 646 -6.07 9.37 -7.72
CA ASN A 646 -6.89 10.22 -8.55
C ASN A 646 -6.02 11.20 -9.35
N VAL A 647 -6.22 11.25 -10.67
CA VAL A 647 -5.65 12.29 -11.54
C VAL A 647 -6.67 13.43 -11.62
N LEU A 648 -6.29 14.62 -11.18
CA LEU A 648 -7.20 15.75 -11.05
C LEU A 648 -6.81 16.93 -11.96
N GLY A 649 -7.78 17.43 -12.74
CA GLY A 649 -7.71 18.70 -13.40
C GLY A 649 -8.22 19.83 -12.49
N ASP A 650 -7.40 20.86 -12.28
CA ASP A 650 -7.70 22.01 -11.43
C ASP A 650 -8.18 21.64 -10.02
N GLN A 651 -7.72 20.47 -9.51
CA GLN A 651 -8.09 19.92 -8.19
C GLN A 651 -9.58 19.61 -8.01
N SER A 652 -10.36 19.65 -9.06
CA SER A 652 -11.83 19.56 -9.00
C SER A 652 -12.46 18.66 -10.06
N ILE A 653 -11.73 18.27 -11.10
CA ILE A 653 -12.23 17.42 -12.19
C ILE A 653 -11.42 16.13 -12.21
N LEU A 654 -12.11 15.01 -12.04
CA LEU A 654 -11.47 13.70 -12.12
C LEU A 654 -11.20 13.34 -13.57
N LEU A 655 -9.94 13.16 -13.89
CA LEU A 655 -9.47 12.73 -15.20
C LEU A 655 -9.30 11.23 -15.26
N ASP A 656 -8.83 10.63 -14.16
CA ASP A 656 -8.70 9.19 -14.03
C ASP A 656 -8.66 8.75 -12.56
N THR A 657 -8.93 7.47 -12.30
CA THR A 657 -8.76 6.84 -10.98
C THR A 657 -8.21 5.44 -11.19
N LEU A 658 -7.14 5.12 -10.48
CA LEU A 658 -6.49 3.82 -10.48
C LEU A 658 -6.34 3.34 -9.03
N ASP A 659 -6.29 2.05 -8.84
CA ASP A 659 -5.92 1.48 -7.56
C ASP A 659 -4.40 1.36 -7.44
N ILE A 660 -3.87 1.67 -6.25
CA ILE A 660 -2.49 1.40 -5.87
C ILE A 660 -2.52 0.22 -4.90
N VAL A 661 -1.94 -0.86 -5.30
CA VAL A 661 -1.76 -2.05 -4.46
C VAL A 661 -0.35 -2.01 -3.87
N ILE A 662 -0.25 -1.99 -2.55
CA ILE A 662 1.02 -1.96 -1.83
C ILE A 662 1.14 -3.25 -1.02
N VAL A 663 2.18 -3.98 -1.27
CA VAL A 663 2.56 -5.15 -0.47
C VAL A 663 3.73 -4.77 0.44
N VAL A 664 3.62 -5.10 1.71
CA VAL A 664 4.72 -5.05 2.67
C VAL A 664 5.03 -6.49 3.04
N PRO A 665 6.12 -7.04 2.50
CA PRO A 665 6.47 -8.44 2.71
C PRO A 665 6.62 -8.81 4.18
N GLY A 666 6.22 -10.01 4.52
CA GLY A 666 6.39 -10.58 5.83
C GLY A 666 7.88 -10.65 6.21
N GLN A 667 8.20 -10.52 7.47
CA GLN A 667 9.55 -10.75 8.00
C GLN A 667 9.44 -11.52 9.30
N GLU A 668 10.17 -12.60 9.42
CA GLU A 668 10.38 -13.27 10.70
C GLU A 668 11.38 -12.48 11.55
N TYR A 669 11.15 -12.47 12.89
CA TYR A 669 11.97 -11.73 13.87
C TYR A 669 12.87 -12.69 14.63
#